data_769a7c07f93375bce6a6ad45e4121e6e
#
_entry.id   769a7c07f93375bce6a6ad45e4121e6e
#
_cell.length_a   1.000
_cell.length_b   1.000
_cell.length_c   1.000
_cell.angle_alpha   90.00
_cell.angle_beta   90.00
_cell.angle_gamma   90.00
#
_symmetry.space_group_name_H-M   'P 1'
#
loop_
_entity.id
_entity.type
_entity.pdbx_description
1 polymer ?
#
loop_
_entity_poly.entity_id
_entity_poly.type
_entity_poly.pdbx_seq_one_letter_code
_entity_poly.pdbx_strand_id
1 'polypeptide(L)'
;MSPRSMPRLLPLALAIHASCVLAAPLPDQAWPQHGLDAAETRFSPLAQIDRSNVSRLGLAWQFRFDRPRGVQATPLMVGETLYVSGPWGVVYALDARNGELRWQHDPLVPAHKAVVACCDVVNRGVAVAHERVFVGTLDGRLQALDAHSGELLWSTQTTPPERPYTITGAPRVVGDLVMIGNGGAEYGVRGYLSAYDAASGELRWRFYTVPGNPAEGADGEISDEPLKNIALPTWTGQWWLLGGGGTVWDSMAYDPELDLLYFGVGNGSPHDRDLRSPEGGDNLFLSSIVAVHAKTGEYAWHYQTTPGDSWDYTATQHMILAELRLDGRQRKVLMQAPKNGFFYVLDRETGKLLSAANYVRTSWASHVDLASGRPVEVPGARYPADQPAAVTPSQIGGHNWQPMAWNPLTGLVYIPAQESQAYMVKAQPFHIEPGRWNTGIQDHPLPTDAQSLAQARQSMRGHLLAWDPIRQREAWRSQQPGLWNGGVLTTAGRLVFQGQGGGGLHAYDAESGKRLWQSDTWLDILGGPISYRLDGEQYIAAAAGFGSSMHLSASALLPRQGLAANGGVFVWKLDGKAQLPEPQARPPMPPLPAGTADPATLQQGAQLYTRYCMVCHGAAAVAGAGIPDLRHSAYLQSAEAFRRPPLEGLLEARGMPSFADSLDQAAVESIRAYVIQSARNTAR
;
A
#
# COMPACT_ATOMS: atom_id res chain seq x y z
N MET A 1 -80.16 -9.25 -68.57
CA MET A 1 -79.72 -9.36 -67.16
C MET A 1 -78.39 -10.09 -67.18
N SER A 2 -77.29 -9.37 -67.00
CA SER A 2 -75.92 -9.92 -67.05
C SER A 2 -75.39 -10.01 -65.62
N PRO A 3 -74.71 -11.07 -65.22
CA PRO A 3 -74.10 -11.25 -63.86
C PRO A 3 -72.77 -10.54 -63.78
N ARG A 4 -72.56 -9.79 -62.71
CA ARG A 4 -71.34 -9.08 -62.34
C ARG A 4 -70.29 -10.09 -61.83
N SER A 5 -69.11 -10.01 -62.41
CA SER A 5 -67.92 -10.75 -61.97
C SER A 5 -67.27 -10.05 -60.72
N MET A 6 -67.01 -10.81 -59.65
CA MET A 6 -66.22 -10.38 -58.49
C MET A 6 -64.73 -10.58 -58.77
N PRO A 7 -63.83 -9.67 -58.35
CA PRO A 7 -62.39 -9.89 -58.45
C PRO A 7 -61.89 -10.75 -57.34
N ARG A 8 -61.02 -11.73 -57.69
CA ARG A 8 -60.23 -12.59 -56.75
C ARG A 8 -59.10 -11.78 -56.14
N LEU A 9 -59.08 -11.66 -54.81
CA LEU A 9 -57.96 -11.16 -54.04
C LEU A 9 -56.89 -12.27 -53.90
N LEU A 10 -55.65 -12.05 -54.42
CA LEU A 10 -54.46 -12.84 -54.10
C LEU A 10 -53.91 -12.44 -52.73
N PRO A 11 -53.50 -13.36 -51.86
CA PRO A 11 -52.82 -13.03 -50.64
C PRO A 11 -51.34 -12.66 -50.92
N LEU A 12 -50.96 -11.43 -50.57
CA LEU A 12 -49.57 -10.96 -50.57
C LEU A 12 -48.85 -11.55 -49.36
N ALA A 13 -47.95 -12.54 -49.59
CA ALA A 13 -47.10 -13.08 -48.56
C ALA A 13 -45.96 -12.11 -48.25
N LEU A 14 -46.04 -11.44 -47.09
CA LEU A 14 -44.99 -10.59 -46.57
C LEU A 14 -43.84 -11.46 -46.00
N ALA A 15 -42.77 -11.60 -46.76
CA ALA A 15 -41.52 -12.25 -46.26
C ALA A 15 -40.81 -11.29 -45.30
N ILE A 16 -40.92 -11.52 -43.98
CA ILE A 16 -40.13 -10.82 -42.95
C ILE A 16 -38.70 -11.37 -43.04
N HIS A 17 -37.81 -10.59 -43.65
CA HIS A 17 -36.37 -10.82 -43.55
C HIS A 17 -35.91 -10.35 -42.16
N ALA A 18 -35.67 -11.30 -41.25
CA ALA A 18 -34.95 -11.02 -40.00
C ALA A 18 -33.47 -10.76 -40.34
N SER A 19 -33.13 -9.47 -40.50
CA SER A 19 -31.76 -9.03 -40.57
C SER A 19 -31.16 -9.19 -39.17
N CYS A 20 -30.33 -10.21 -38.98
CA CYS A 20 -29.43 -10.25 -37.81
C CYS A 20 -28.50 -9.03 -37.92
N VAL A 21 -28.84 -7.94 -37.22
CA VAL A 21 -27.89 -6.86 -36.97
C VAL A 21 -26.85 -7.44 -36.02
N LEU A 22 -25.71 -7.84 -36.55
CA LEU A 22 -24.52 -8.09 -35.74
C LEU A 22 -24.21 -6.77 -35.01
N ALA A 23 -24.41 -6.75 -33.70
CA ALA A 23 -24.03 -5.60 -32.87
C ALA A 23 -22.54 -5.33 -33.11
N ALA A 24 -22.19 -4.09 -33.44
CA ALA A 24 -20.80 -3.69 -33.57
C ALA A 24 -20.05 -4.05 -32.27
N PRO A 25 -18.81 -4.55 -32.38
CA PRO A 25 -18.03 -4.83 -31.19
C PRO A 25 -17.91 -3.58 -30.32
N LEU A 26 -18.09 -3.73 -29.02
CA LEU A 26 -17.94 -2.65 -28.07
C LEU A 26 -16.50 -2.11 -28.11
N PRO A 27 -16.26 -0.79 -28.03
CA PRO A 27 -14.93 -0.23 -28.09
C PRO A 27 -14.05 -0.73 -26.92
N ASP A 28 -12.74 -0.85 -27.15
CA ASP A 28 -11.78 -1.20 -26.10
C ASP A 28 -11.78 -0.16 -25.00
N GLN A 29 -11.50 -0.60 -23.77
CA GLN A 29 -11.46 0.20 -22.56
C GLN A 29 -10.15 -0.04 -21.83
N ALA A 30 -9.31 0.99 -21.77
CA ALA A 30 -8.04 0.96 -21.06
C ALA A 30 -8.19 1.14 -19.53
N TRP A 31 -7.10 0.92 -18.80
CA TRP A 31 -6.91 1.32 -17.41
C TRP A 31 -5.60 2.12 -17.30
N PRO A 32 -5.59 3.40 -17.74
CA PRO A 32 -4.36 4.13 -17.99
C PRO A 32 -3.70 4.75 -16.75
N GLN A 33 -4.44 4.87 -15.63
CA GLN A 33 -3.98 5.49 -14.39
C GLN A 33 -4.26 4.58 -13.19
N HIS A 34 -3.59 4.83 -12.07
CA HIS A 34 -3.70 4.02 -10.85
C HIS A 34 -5.15 3.78 -10.41
N GLY A 35 -5.97 4.82 -10.37
CA GLY A 35 -7.39 4.76 -10.01
C GLY A 35 -8.35 4.69 -11.19
N LEU A 36 -7.91 4.39 -12.39
CA LEU A 36 -8.56 4.50 -13.71
C LEU A 36 -8.50 5.92 -14.27
N ASP A 37 -8.82 6.91 -13.46
CA ASP A 37 -8.83 8.33 -13.79
C ASP A 37 -8.17 9.18 -12.67
N ALA A 38 -8.08 10.48 -12.88
CA ALA A 38 -7.46 11.41 -11.93
C ALA A 38 -8.23 11.54 -10.61
N ALA A 39 -9.52 11.18 -10.58
CA ALA A 39 -10.36 11.17 -9.37
C ALA A 39 -10.13 9.93 -8.50
N GLU A 40 -9.33 8.96 -8.96
CA GLU A 40 -8.95 7.74 -8.24
C GLU A 40 -10.17 6.91 -7.78
N THR A 41 -11.25 6.89 -8.57
CA THR A 41 -12.51 6.23 -8.17
C THR A 41 -12.41 4.71 -8.15
N ARG A 42 -11.54 4.10 -8.96
CA ARG A 42 -11.40 2.65 -9.19
C ARG A 42 -12.72 1.97 -9.57
N PHE A 43 -13.56 2.72 -10.29
CA PHE A 43 -14.82 2.25 -10.85
C PHE A 43 -14.69 2.01 -12.34
N SER A 44 -14.77 0.74 -12.77
CA SER A 44 -14.81 0.39 -14.19
C SER A 44 -16.22 0.52 -14.75
N PRO A 45 -16.42 1.23 -15.88
CA PRO A 45 -17.72 1.31 -16.55
C PRO A 45 -18.11 0.01 -17.27
N LEU A 46 -17.26 -1.00 -17.26
CA LEU A 46 -17.48 -2.28 -17.91
C LEU A 46 -18.48 -3.14 -17.12
N ALA A 47 -19.41 -3.78 -17.85
CA ALA A 47 -20.47 -4.61 -17.29
C ALA A 47 -20.64 -5.98 -17.98
N GLN A 48 -19.72 -6.38 -18.87
CA GLN A 48 -19.78 -7.70 -19.50
C GLN A 48 -19.61 -8.84 -18.48
N ILE A 49 -18.78 -8.60 -17.44
CA ILE A 49 -18.68 -9.45 -16.26
C ILE A 49 -19.61 -8.84 -15.19
N ASP A 50 -20.66 -9.58 -14.82
CA ASP A 50 -21.68 -9.13 -13.90
C ASP A 50 -22.07 -10.20 -12.86
N ARG A 51 -23.03 -9.88 -12.00
CA ARG A 51 -23.51 -10.78 -10.93
C ARG A 51 -24.03 -12.11 -11.44
N SER A 52 -24.56 -12.19 -12.67
CA SER A 52 -25.20 -13.38 -13.24
C SER A 52 -24.17 -14.37 -13.82
N ASN A 53 -23.01 -13.87 -14.26
CA ASN A 53 -22.03 -14.67 -14.99
C ASN A 53 -20.63 -14.71 -14.34
N VAL A 54 -20.38 -13.97 -13.25
CA VAL A 54 -19.07 -13.94 -12.59
C VAL A 54 -18.58 -15.33 -12.14
N SER A 55 -19.49 -16.27 -11.87
CA SER A 55 -19.14 -17.67 -11.55
C SER A 55 -18.40 -18.41 -12.69
N ARG A 56 -18.46 -17.88 -13.91
CA ARG A 56 -17.75 -18.39 -15.09
C ARG A 56 -16.35 -17.81 -15.27
N LEU A 57 -15.92 -16.86 -14.41
CA LEU A 57 -14.57 -16.33 -14.49
C LEU A 57 -13.54 -17.46 -14.28
N GLY A 58 -12.61 -17.55 -15.22
CA GLY A 58 -11.47 -18.45 -15.14
C GLY A 58 -10.17 -17.72 -15.48
N LEU A 59 -9.04 -18.27 -15.09
CA LEU A 59 -7.73 -17.72 -15.44
C LEU A 59 -7.56 -17.72 -16.97
N ALA A 60 -7.26 -16.53 -17.53
CA ALA A 60 -6.94 -16.39 -18.95
C ALA A 60 -5.46 -16.69 -19.20
N TRP A 61 -4.59 -16.06 -18.40
CA TRP A 61 -3.15 -16.24 -18.46
C TRP A 61 -2.48 -15.76 -17.15
N GLN A 62 -1.21 -16.11 -16.98
CA GLN A 62 -0.35 -15.62 -15.92
C GLN A 62 1.06 -15.36 -16.44
N PHE A 63 1.75 -14.41 -15.82
CA PHE A 63 3.17 -14.16 -16.02
C PHE A 63 3.88 -14.19 -14.68
N ARG A 64 5.02 -14.88 -14.55
CA ARG A 64 5.81 -14.95 -13.31
C ARG A 64 7.01 -14.03 -13.40
N PHE A 65 7.23 -13.24 -12.35
CA PHE A 65 8.43 -12.43 -12.21
C PHE A 65 9.66 -13.34 -11.98
N ASP A 66 10.80 -12.88 -12.40
CA ASP A 66 12.08 -13.59 -12.26
C ASP A 66 12.67 -13.52 -10.84
N ARG A 67 12.14 -12.62 -9.99
CA ARG A 67 12.62 -12.37 -8.61
C ARG A 67 11.56 -12.66 -7.56
N PRO A 68 11.92 -13.42 -6.51
CA PRO A 68 11.05 -13.64 -5.37
C PRO A 68 11.14 -12.41 -4.44
N ARG A 69 10.10 -11.69 -4.22
CA ARG A 69 9.92 -10.65 -3.17
C ARG A 69 8.49 -10.10 -3.25
N GLY A 70 8.16 -9.13 -2.40
CA GLY A 70 6.84 -8.53 -2.31
C GLY A 70 6.38 -7.80 -3.57
N VAL A 71 5.11 -7.98 -3.93
CA VAL A 71 4.45 -7.30 -5.04
C VAL A 71 3.26 -6.51 -4.51
N GLN A 72 3.26 -5.19 -4.74
CA GLN A 72 2.21 -4.27 -4.28
C GLN A 72 1.62 -3.44 -5.42
N ALA A 73 2.07 -3.65 -6.65
CA ALA A 73 1.71 -2.81 -7.78
C ALA A 73 0.24 -2.95 -8.18
N THR A 74 -0.36 -1.82 -8.54
CA THR A 74 -1.54 -1.79 -9.42
C THR A 74 -1.03 -1.86 -10.87
N PRO A 75 -1.44 -2.85 -11.66
CA PRO A 75 -1.12 -2.88 -13.09
C PRO A 75 -1.81 -1.74 -13.84
N LEU A 76 -1.23 -1.27 -14.95
CA LEU A 76 -1.86 -0.33 -15.87
C LEU A 76 -2.00 -0.99 -17.25
N MET A 77 -3.12 -0.75 -17.93
CA MET A 77 -3.35 -1.22 -19.29
C MET A 77 -3.53 -0.02 -20.23
N VAL A 78 -2.61 0.16 -21.16
CA VAL A 78 -2.60 1.25 -22.14
C VAL A 78 -2.37 0.66 -23.54
N GLY A 79 -3.28 0.97 -24.47
CA GLY A 79 -3.29 0.32 -25.78
C GLY A 79 -3.49 -1.19 -25.63
N GLU A 80 -2.51 -1.96 -26.03
CA GLU A 80 -2.50 -3.43 -25.94
C GLU A 80 -1.45 -3.95 -24.94
N THR A 81 -0.87 -3.04 -24.14
CA THR A 81 0.23 -3.35 -23.22
C THR A 81 -0.22 -3.21 -21.78
N LEU A 82 0.07 -4.21 -20.99
CA LEU A 82 -0.07 -4.20 -19.55
C LEU A 82 1.28 -3.92 -18.91
N TYR A 83 1.39 -2.77 -18.22
CA TYR A 83 2.60 -2.34 -17.50
C TYR A 83 2.44 -2.63 -16.02
N VAL A 84 3.49 -3.19 -15.41
CA VAL A 84 3.48 -3.50 -13.97
C VAL A 84 4.89 -3.41 -13.42
N SER A 85 5.02 -2.91 -12.19
CA SER A 85 6.28 -3.00 -11.45
C SER A 85 6.28 -4.22 -10.53
N GLY A 86 7.42 -4.89 -10.49
CA GLY A 86 7.71 -5.98 -9.56
C GLY A 86 8.60 -5.55 -8.40
N PRO A 87 9.16 -6.53 -7.66
CA PRO A 87 10.15 -6.26 -6.61
C PRO A 87 11.35 -5.49 -7.15
N TRP A 88 11.97 -4.66 -6.29
CA TRP A 88 13.12 -3.82 -6.63
C TRP A 88 12.82 -2.73 -7.68
N GLY A 89 11.54 -2.51 -8.00
CA GLY A 89 11.15 -1.54 -9.03
C GLY A 89 11.39 -2.02 -10.46
N VAL A 90 11.60 -3.31 -10.69
CA VAL A 90 11.70 -3.87 -12.04
C VAL A 90 10.38 -3.66 -12.77
N VAL A 91 10.42 -3.09 -13.97
CA VAL A 91 9.22 -2.81 -14.78
C VAL A 91 9.09 -3.87 -15.87
N TYR A 92 7.89 -4.38 -16.03
CA TYR A 92 7.53 -5.36 -17.06
C TYR A 92 6.43 -4.76 -17.95
N ALA A 93 6.58 -4.90 -19.27
CA ALA A 93 5.53 -4.64 -20.24
C ALA A 93 5.12 -5.97 -20.89
N LEU A 94 3.85 -6.30 -20.76
CA LEU A 94 3.29 -7.57 -21.21
C LEU A 94 2.22 -7.32 -22.29
N ASP A 95 2.08 -8.23 -23.23
CA ASP A 95 0.91 -8.25 -24.09
C ASP A 95 -0.34 -8.52 -23.25
N ALA A 96 -1.32 -7.61 -23.30
CA ALA A 96 -2.51 -7.67 -22.45
C ALA A 96 -3.46 -8.83 -22.82
N ARG A 97 -3.30 -9.49 -23.99
CA ARG A 97 -4.12 -10.63 -24.44
C ARG A 97 -3.67 -11.95 -23.84
N ASN A 98 -2.34 -12.16 -23.77
CA ASN A 98 -1.76 -13.49 -23.52
C ASN A 98 -0.63 -13.50 -22.47
N GLY A 99 -0.17 -12.31 -22.01
CA GLY A 99 0.88 -12.18 -21.01
C GLY A 99 2.30 -12.39 -21.55
N GLU A 100 2.52 -12.38 -22.85
CA GLU A 100 3.86 -12.44 -23.44
C GLU A 100 4.67 -11.21 -23.06
N LEU A 101 5.92 -11.42 -22.65
CA LEU A 101 6.84 -10.34 -22.29
C LEU A 101 7.25 -9.56 -23.55
N ARG A 102 6.92 -8.26 -23.57
CA ARG A 102 7.36 -7.34 -24.63
C ARG A 102 8.75 -6.79 -24.31
N TRP A 103 8.92 -6.29 -23.09
CA TRP A 103 10.19 -5.83 -22.55
C TRP A 103 10.20 -5.82 -21.02
N GLN A 104 11.41 -5.75 -20.46
CA GLN A 104 11.66 -5.64 -19.03
C GLN A 104 12.78 -4.62 -18.80
N HIS A 105 12.64 -3.78 -17.77
CA HIS A 105 13.67 -2.86 -17.30
C HIS A 105 14.00 -3.12 -15.84
N ASP A 106 15.28 -3.40 -15.53
CA ASP A 106 15.79 -3.49 -14.17
C ASP A 106 16.53 -2.20 -13.81
N PRO A 107 16.06 -1.43 -12.82
CA PRO A 107 16.71 -0.18 -12.40
C PRO A 107 18.05 -0.41 -11.68
N LEU A 108 18.46 -1.65 -11.43
CA LEU A 108 19.71 -2.03 -10.76
C LEU A 108 19.88 -1.35 -9.39
N VAL A 109 18.85 -1.42 -8.55
CA VAL A 109 18.89 -0.87 -7.20
C VAL A 109 19.92 -1.64 -6.37
N PRO A 110 20.86 -0.94 -5.68
CA PRO A 110 21.86 -1.60 -4.84
C PRO A 110 21.23 -2.40 -3.71
N ALA A 111 21.68 -3.65 -3.50
CA ALA A 111 21.10 -4.59 -2.55
C ALA A 111 21.06 -4.08 -1.10
N HIS A 112 22.04 -3.25 -0.69
CA HIS A 112 22.09 -2.67 0.65
C HIS A 112 20.91 -1.72 0.95
N LYS A 113 20.23 -1.16 -0.05
CA LYS A 113 19.03 -0.32 0.16
C LYS A 113 17.87 -1.09 0.81
N ALA A 114 17.83 -2.41 0.74
CA ALA A 114 16.85 -3.22 1.45
C ALA A 114 16.87 -3.02 2.97
N VAL A 115 18.01 -2.65 3.55
CA VAL A 115 18.20 -2.46 5.00
C VAL A 115 17.41 -1.27 5.54
N VAL A 116 17.23 -0.24 4.71
CA VAL A 116 16.47 0.97 5.04
C VAL A 116 15.08 1.00 4.39
N ALA A 117 14.63 -0.15 3.89
CA ALA A 117 13.28 -0.33 3.35
C ALA A 117 12.36 -0.89 4.44
N CYS A 118 11.62 -0.03 5.15
CA CYS A 118 10.71 -0.42 6.24
C CYS A 118 9.73 -1.54 5.85
N CYS A 119 9.42 -1.63 4.56
CA CYS A 119 8.23 -2.29 4.07
C CYS A 119 8.52 -3.28 2.94
N ASP A 120 9.72 -3.85 2.91
CA ASP A 120 10.27 -4.67 1.85
C ASP A 120 10.68 -3.86 0.60
N VAL A 121 11.30 -4.51 -0.36
CA VAL A 121 11.74 -3.91 -1.64
C VAL A 121 10.61 -3.82 -2.66
N VAL A 122 9.48 -3.30 -2.21
CA VAL A 122 8.23 -3.20 -2.96
C VAL A 122 8.17 -1.94 -3.82
N ASN A 123 7.33 -2.00 -4.85
CA ASN A 123 6.93 -0.85 -5.65
C ASN A 123 5.41 -0.94 -5.92
N ARG A 124 4.68 0.19 -5.79
CA ARG A 124 3.21 0.22 -5.88
C ARG A 124 2.68 0.51 -7.27
N GLY A 125 3.54 0.69 -8.25
CA GLY A 125 3.15 0.86 -9.65
C GLY A 125 3.98 1.88 -10.40
N VAL A 126 3.64 2.01 -11.66
CA VAL A 126 4.21 2.95 -12.61
C VAL A 126 3.17 4.00 -12.99
N ALA A 127 3.58 5.06 -13.67
CA ALA A 127 2.68 5.93 -14.44
C ALA A 127 3.02 5.82 -15.92
N VAL A 128 2.00 5.94 -16.79
CA VAL A 128 2.17 5.87 -18.25
C VAL A 128 1.55 7.10 -18.87
N ALA A 129 2.35 7.91 -19.54
CA ALA A 129 1.91 9.09 -20.28
C ALA A 129 2.97 9.50 -21.31
N HIS A 130 2.56 10.22 -22.35
CA HIS A 130 3.49 10.78 -23.36
C HIS A 130 4.45 9.75 -23.95
N GLU A 131 3.96 8.53 -24.23
CA GLU A 131 4.77 7.40 -24.73
C GLU A 131 5.93 7.02 -23.79
N ARG A 132 5.81 7.33 -22.50
CA ARG A 132 6.79 7.03 -21.45
C ARG A 132 6.16 6.25 -20.30
N VAL A 133 6.99 5.44 -19.66
CA VAL A 133 6.68 4.78 -18.39
C VAL A 133 7.57 5.40 -17.31
N PHE A 134 6.97 5.94 -16.26
CA PHE A 134 7.66 6.54 -15.13
C PHE A 134 7.64 5.60 -13.93
N VAL A 135 8.80 5.43 -13.30
CA VAL A 135 8.95 4.59 -12.11
C VAL A 135 9.83 5.25 -11.07
N GLY A 136 9.37 5.28 -9.81
CA GLY A 136 10.21 5.61 -8.66
C GLY A 136 10.98 4.38 -8.20
N THR A 137 12.28 4.51 -7.90
CA THR A 137 13.11 3.39 -7.48
C THR A 137 13.43 3.46 -5.98
N LEU A 138 13.67 2.33 -5.35
CA LEU A 138 13.89 2.23 -3.90
C LEU A 138 15.09 3.05 -3.42
N ASP A 139 16.07 3.30 -4.27
CA ASP A 139 17.25 4.14 -3.99
C ASP A 139 17.03 5.64 -4.27
N GLY A 140 15.78 6.04 -4.50
CA GLY A 140 15.39 7.45 -4.59
C GLY A 140 15.56 8.09 -5.96
N ARG A 141 15.66 7.31 -7.04
CA ARG A 141 15.62 7.84 -8.41
C ARG A 141 14.19 7.84 -8.96
N LEU A 142 13.88 8.81 -9.80
CA LEU A 142 12.75 8.78 -10.72
C LEU A 142 13.29 8.53 -12.12
N GLN A 143 12.76 7.52 -12.81
CA GLN A 143 13.18 7.13 -14.16
C GLN A 143 12.03 7.24 -15.15
N ALA A 144 12.32 7.67 -16.37
CA ALA A 144 11.44 7.58 -17.53
C ALA A 144 11.99 6.58 -18.53
N LEU A 145 11.13 5.68 -18.96
CA LEU A 145 11.44 4.65 -19.96
C LEU A 145 10.60 4.91 -21.20
N ASP A 146 11.10 4.58 -22.37
CA ASP A 146 10.29 4.50 -23.57
C ASP A 146 9.22 3.41 -23.42
N ALA A 147 7.97 3.74 -23.68
CA ALA A 147 6.86 2.80 -23.44
C ALA A 147 6.86 1.59 -24.38
N HIS A 148 7.48 1.70 -25.56
CA HIS A 148 7.52 0.64 -26.56
C HIS A 148 8.71 -0.29 -26.38
N SER A 149 9.88 0.24 -26.05
CA SER A 149 11.14 -0.50 -25.97
C SER A 149 11.62 -0.80 -24.55
N GLY A 150 11.18 -0.03 -23.55
CA GLY A 150 11.71 -0.09 -22.19
C GLY A 150 13.08 0.55 -22.01
N GLU A 151 13.61 1.24 -23.03
CA GLU A 151 14.87 1.95 -22.93
C GLU A 151 14.79 3.11 -21.95
N LEU A 152 15.84 3.30 -21.16
CA LEU A 152 15.96 4.41 -20.22
C LEU A 152 16.15 5.73 -20.98
N LEU A 153 15.19 6.64 -20.87
CA LEU A 153 15.25 7.98 -21.49
C LEU A 153 15.96 8.98 -20.59
N TRP A 154 15.62 8.99 -19.30
CA TRP A 154 16.29 9.81 -18.29
C TRP A 154 16.14 9.21 -16.90
N SER A 155 17.05 9.58 -15.99
CA SER A 155 17.04 9.15 -14.57
C SER A 155 17.47 10.33 -13.71
N THR A 156 16.61 10.75 -12.79
CA THR A 156 16.87 11.86 -11.87
C THR A 156 16.92 11.37 -10.43
N GLN A 157 17.99 11.68 -9.68
CA GLN A 157 18.08 11.42 -8.25
C GLN A 157 17.21 12.44 -7.51
N THR A 158 16.15 11.99 -6.87
CA THR A 158 15.19 12.87 -6.19
C THR A 158 15.53 13.09 -4.72
N THR A 159 16.30 12.16 -4.12
CA THR A 159 16.67 12.15 -2.71
C THR A 159 18.19 12.24 -2.55
N PRO A 160 18.72 12.77 -1.42
CA PRO A 160 20.13 12.61 -1.10
C PRO A 160 20.49 11.12 -0.98
N PRO A 161 21.44 10.59 -1.78
CA PRO A 161 21.72 9.15 -1.85
C PRO A 161 22.35 8.58 -0.58
N GLU A 162 23.03 9.43 0.21
CA GLU A 162 23.66 9.07 1.50
C GLU A 162 22.67 9.00 2.66
N ARG A 163 21.45 9.52 2.49
CA ARG A 163 20.39 9.50 3.51
C ARG A 163 19.49 8.28 3.30
N PRO A 164 18.82 7.78 4.35
CA PRO A 164 17.98 6.58 4.28
C PRO A 164 16.59 6.84 3.65
N TYR A 165 16.55 7.63 2.60
CA TYR A 165 15.34 7.83 1.80
C TYR A 165 15.04 6.61 0.94
N THR A 166 13.75 6.35 0.72
CA THR A 166 13.25 5.33 -0.22
C THR A 166 12.09 5.88 -1.03
N ILE A 167 11.81 5.25 -2.17
CA ILE A 167 10.57 5.48 -2.92
C ILE A 167 9.91 4.13 -3.17
N THR A 168 8.67 3.99 -2.73
CA THR A 168 7.83 2.80 -2.92
C THR A 168 6.50 3.14 -3.60
N GLY A 169 6.10 4.42 -3.61
CA GLY A 169 4.87 4.92 -4.21
C GLY A 169 4.91 4.96 -5.73
N ALA A 170 3.74 4.85 -6.35
CA ALA A 170 3.59 5.06 -7.79
C ALA A 170 3.58 6.55 -8.12
N PRO A 171 4.32 7.00 -9.16
CA PRO A 171 4.22 8.38 -9.64
C PRO A 171 2.82 8.73 -10.12
N ARG A 172 2.49 10.02 -10.17
CA ARG A 172 1.30 10.54 -10.86
C ARG A 172 1.74 11.52 -11.93
N VAL A 173 1.07 11.49 -13.08
CA VAL A 173 1.32 12.45 -14.17
C VAL A 173 0.14 13.41 -14.24
N VAL A 174 0.47 14.71 -14.24
CA VAL A 174 -0.49 15.81 -14.39
C VAL A 174 0.02 16.76 -15.47
N GLY A 175 -0.62 16.78 -16.63
CA GLY A 175 -0.09 17.49 -17.79
C GLY A 175 1.31 17.00 -18.15
N ASP A 176 2.27 17.91 -18.23
CA ASP A 176 3.68 17.61 -18.54
C ASP A 176 4.54 17.39 -17.27
N LEU A 177 3.93 17.19 -16.11
CA LEU A 177 4.64 17.01 -14.85
C LEU A 177 4.45 15.60 -14.28
N VAL A 178 5.53 15.04 -13.72
CA VAL A 178 5.53 13.78 -12.98
C VAL A 178 5.74 14.07 -11.50
N MET A 179 4.75 13.68 -10.68
CA MET A 179 4.74 13.89 -9.24
C MET A 179 5.27 12.66 -8.53
N ILE A 180 6.18 12.85 -7.57
CA ILE A 180 6.69 11.78 -6.70
C ILE A 180 7.06 12.33 -5.32
N GLY A 181 6.75 11.57 -4.28
CA GLY A 181 7.19 11.82 -2.91
C GLY A 181 8.25 10.82 -2.45
N ASN A 182 8.44 10.71 -1.15
CA ASN A 182 9.43 9.82 -0.54
C ASN A 182 8.88 9.03 0.65
N GLY A 183 9.59 7.96 1.01
CA GLY A 183 9.49 7.20 2.26
C GLY A 183 10.77 7.31 3.09
N GLY A 184 10.80 6.62 4.25
CA GLY A 184 11.97 6.54 5.13
C GLY A 184 11.83 7.26 6.48
N ALA A 185 10.60 7.65 6.87
CA ALA A 185 10.36 8.37 8.13
C ALA A 185 10.94 7.65 9.35
N GLU A 186 10.81 6.32 9.43
CA GLU A 186 11.30 5.49 10.53
C GLU A 186 12.82 5.56 10.71
N TYR A 187 13.53 5.89 9.64
CA TYR A 187 15.00 6.00 9.60
C TYR A 187 15.52 7.44 9.77
N GLY A 188 14.62 8.40 9.89
CA GLY A 188 14.99 9.80 10.11
C GLY A 188 15.22 10.60 8.83
N VAL A 189 14.15 10.86 8.08
CA VAL A 189 14.15 11.71 6.88
C VAL A 189 13.06 12.76 6.93
N ARG A 190 13.20 13.79 6.11
CA ARG A 190 12.21 14.87 5.92
C ARG A 190 11.34 14.57 4.70
N GLY A 191 10.03 14.68 4.87
CA GLY A 191 9.05 14.43 3.82
C GLY A 191 8.95 15.56 2.79
N TYR A 192 8.64 15.19 1.56
CA TYR A 192 8.36 16.12 0.47
C TYR A 192 7.48 15.49 -0.61
N LEU A 193 6.87 16.35 -1.43
CA LEU A 193 6.36 16.05 -2.76
C LEU A 193 7.13 16.91 -3.77
N SER A 194 7.51 16.32 -4.90
CA SER A 194 8.18 17.07 -5.99
C SER A 194 7.53 16.78 -7.32
N ALA A 195 7.58 17.77 -8.21
CA ALA A 195 7.18 17.64 -9.61
C ALA A 195 8.39 17.79 -10.52
N TYR A 196 8.46 16.91 -11.49
CA TYR A 196 9.52 16.88 -12.50
C TYR A 196 8.92 17.01 -13.89
N ASP A 197 9.61 17.67 -14.79
CA ASP A 197 9.25 17.72 -16.20
C ASP A 197 9.26 16.31 -16.81
N ALA A 198 8.17 15.89 -17.42
CA ALA A 198 8.00 14.54 -17.95
C ALA A 198 8.95 14.24 -19.13
N ALA A 199 9.38 15.26 -19.87
CA ALA A 199 10.26 15.10 -21.02
C ALA A 199 11.74 15.04 -20.64
N SER A 200 12.17 15.88 -19.68
CA SER A 200 13.59 16.06 -19.32
C SER A 200 13.99 15.47 -17.97
N GLY A 201 13.04 15.26 -17.05
CA GLY A 201 13.34 14.86 -15.67
C GLY A 201 13.86 16.01 -14.79
N GLU A 202 13.81 17.26 -15.27
CA GLU A 202 14.20 18.44 -14.48
C GLU A 202 13.19 18.72 -13.37
N LEU A 203 13.68 19.04 -12.16
CA LEU A 203 12.84 19.49 -11.04
C LEU A 203 12.17 20.82 -11.40
N ARG A 204 10.83 20.85 -11.27
CA ARG A 204 10.02 22.05 -11.48
C ARG A 204 9.66 22.75 -10.18
N TRP A 205 9.26 21.99 -9.17
CA TRP A 205 9.00 22.48 -7.83
C TRP A 205 9.11 21.35 -6.81
N ARG A 206 9.38 21.73 -5.55
CA ARG A 206 9.36 20.84 -4.39
C ARG A 206 8.57 21.48 -3.26
N PHE A 207 7.71 20.69 -2.64
CA PHE A 207 6.96 21.06 -1.45
C PHE A 207 7.40 20.17 -0.28
N TYR A 208 8.18 20.72 0.66
CA TYR A 208 8.46 20.03 1.92
C TYR A 208 7.23 20.04 2.82
N THR A 209 7.00 18.94 3.54
CA THR A 209 5.82 18.73 4.39
C THR A 209 6.10 19.01 5.87
N VAL A 210 7.36 19.20 6.23
CA VAL A 210 7.83 19.46 7.60
C VAL A 210 8.84 20.60 7.55
N PRO A 211 8.80 21.55 8.53
CA PRO A 211 9.80 22.60 8.61
C PRO A 211 11.22 22.04 8.76
N GLY A 212 12.20 22.68 8.14
CA GLY A 212 13.61 22.39 8.34
C GLY A 212 14.12 22.88 9.70
N ASN A 213 15.47 22.91 9.85
CA ASN A 213 16.10 23.52 11.01
C ASN A 213 15.92 25.05 10.95
N PRO A 214 15.23 25.67 11.92
CA PRO A 214 14.98 27.12 11.88
C PRO A 214 16.26 27.98 11.87
N ALA A 215 17.39 27.45 12.36
CA ALA A 215 18.67 28.15 12.34
C ALA A 215 19.32 28.22 10.95
N GLU A 216 18.93 27.35 10.03
CA GLU A 216 19.46 27.31 8.64
C GLU A 216 18.66 28.21 7.69
N GLY A 217 17.48 28.69 8.11
CA GLY A 217 16.64 29.58 7.32
C GLY A 217 15.72 28.85 6.33
N ALA A 218 15.37 29.55 5.25
CA ALA A 218 14.49 29.02 4.20
C ALA A 218 15.23 28.05 3.27
N ASP A 219 14.51 27.06 2.73
CA ASP A 219 15.06 26.08 1.79
C ASP A 219 15.21 26.62 0.36
N GLY A 220 14.54 27.72 0.02
CA GLY A 220 14.42 28.25 -1.34
C GLY A 220 13.36 27.54 -2.19
N GLU A 221 12.42 26.84 -1.55
CA GLU A 221 11.40 26.02 -2.19
C GLU A 221 10.00 26.64 -2.02
N ILE A 222 9.07 26.20 -2.85
CA ILE A 222 7.68 26.73 -2.86
C ILE A 222 6.96 26.54 -1.52
N SER A 223 7.39 25.62 -0.70
CA SER A 223 6.84 25.34 0.64
C SER A 223 7.30 26.29 1.74
N ASP A 224 8.28 27.17 1.51
CA ASP A 224 8.90 27.99 2.55
C ASP A 224 7.89 28.88 3.29
N GLU A 225 6.98 29.52 2.55
CA GLU A 225 5.99 30.41 3.16
C GLU A 225 4.97 29.65 4.03
N PRO A 226 4.26 28.60 3.55
CA PRO A 226 3.35 27.83 4.41
C PRO A 226 4.08 27.10 5.53
N LEU A 227 5.31 26.65 5.35
CA LEU A 227 6.09 26.05 6.43
C LEU A 227 6.42 27.07 7.52
N LYS A 228 6.85 28.27 7.16
CA LYS A 228 7.18 29.33 8.12
C LYS A 228 5.95 29.85 8.87
N ASN A 229 4.86 30.12 8.13
CA ASN A 229 3.72 30.87 8.67
C ASN A 229 2.66 29.96 9.33
N ILE A 230 2.55 28.70 8.86
CA ILE A 230 1.50 27.76 9.29
C ILE A 230 2.11 26.60 10.10
N ALA A 231 3.13 25.93 9.58
CA ALA A 231 3.64 24.72 10.19
C ALA A 231 4.59 24.98 11.37
N LEU A 232 5.60 25.82 11.20
CA LEU A 232 6.64 26.06 12.21
C LEU A 232 6.10 26.43 13.59
N PRO A 233 5.04 27.28 13.74
CA PRO A 233 4.46 27.59 15.04
C PRO A 233 3.86 26.40 15.79
N THR A 234 3.70 25.24 15.12
CA THR A 234 3.13 24.01 15.71
C THR A 234 4.20 22.99 16.11
N TRP A 235 5.47 23.37 16.04
CA TRP A 235 6.61 22.51 16.36
C TRP A 235 7.42 23.09 17.53
N THR A 236 7.98 22.19 18.37
CA THR A 236 8.92 22.54 19.44
C THR A 236 10.08 21.51 19.45
N GLY A 237 11.18 21.83 20.15
CA GLY A 237 12.33 20.92 20.23
C GLY A 237 13.22 20.92 19.00
N GLN A 238 13.82 19.78 18.68
CA GLN A 238 14.84 19.60 17.64
C GLN A 238 14.48 18.47 16.64
N TRP A 239 13.23 18.46 16.16
CA TRP A 239 12.71 17.43 15.23
C TRP A 239 13.58 17.20 13.98
N TRP A 240 14.28 18.24 13.53
CA TRP A 240 15.14 18.18 12.33
C TRP A 240 16.32 17.22 12.46
N LEU A 241 16.73 16.82 13.67
CA LEU A 241 17.77 15.81 13.88
C LEU A 241 17.40 14.47 13.26
N LEU A 242 16.10 14.13 13.23
CA LEU A 242 15.53 12.99 12.54
C LEU A 242 14.66 13.41 11.34
N GLY A 243 14.85 14.63 10.81
CA GLY A 243 14.11 15.13 9.66
C GLY A 243 12.64 15.44 9.93
N GLY A 244 12.07 15.03 11.07
CA GLY A 244 10.69 15.25 11.45
C GLY A 244 9.65 14.33 10.80
N GLY A 245 9.99 13.54 9.79
CA GLY A 245 9.09 12.64 9.07
C GLY A 245 8.22 13.32 8.01
N GLY A 246 6.93 13.02 7.97
CA GLY A 246 5.98 13.64 7.04
C GLY A 246 6.11 13.18 5.58
N THR A 247 6.58 11.98 5.36
CA THR A 247 6.85 11.47 3.99
C THR A 247 5.57 11.27 3.19
N VAL A 248 5.62 11.62 1.89
CA VAL A 248 4.52 11.42 0.93
C VAL A 248 4.80 10.12 0.17
N TRP A 249 4.45 8.98 0.79
CA TRP A 249 4.89 7.68 0.31
C TRP A 249 3.86 6.91 -0.52
N ASP A 250 2.63 7.43 -0.68
CA ASP A 250 1.59 6.74 -1.47
C ASP A 250 0.62 7.70 -2.15
N SER A 251 -0.59 7.92 -1.63
CA SER A 251 -1.75 8.41 -2.36
C SER A 251 -1.68 9.86 -2.79
N MET A 252 -2.08 10.08 -4.04
CA MET A 252 -2.34 11.38 -4.67
C MET A 252 -3.58 11.29 -5.55
N ALA A 253 -4.37 12.37 -5.61
CA ALA A 253 -5.49 12.53 -6.53
C ALA A 253 -5.46 13.94 -7.13
N TYR A 254 -5.96 14.12 -8.35
CA TYR A 254 -5.93 15.41 -9.05
C TYR A 254 -7.32 15.82 -9.52
N ASP A 255 -7.67 17.06 -9.26
CA ASP A 255 -8.86 17.70 -9.81
C ASP A 255 -8.48 18.64 -10.95
N PRO A 256 -8.75 18.27 -12.21
CA PRO A 256 -8.40 19.10 -13.37
C PRO A 256 -9.24 20.38 -13.48
N GLU A 257 -10.40 20.44 -12.84
CA GLU A 257 -11.28 21.62 -12.88
C GLU A 257 -10.81 22.71 -11.92
N LEU A 258 -10.27 22.30 -10.74
CA LEU A 258 -9.73 23.21 -9.73
C LEU A 258 -8.21 23.43 -9.88
N ASP A 259 -7.53 22.66 -10.74
CA ASP A 259 -6.06 22.53 -10.83
C ASP A 259 -5.41 22.23 -9.47
N LEU A 260 -6.08 21.40 -8.66
CA LEU A 260 -5.59 21.00 -7.33
C LEU A 260 -5.12 19.55 -7.32
N LEU A 261 -3.88 19.37 -6.87
CA LEU A 261 -3.31 18.08 -6.52
C LEU A 261 -3.42 17.88 -5.01
N TYR A 262 -4.05 16.78 -4.61
CA TYR A 262 -4.19 16.37 -3.23
C TYR A 262 -3.22 15.24 -2.93
N PHE A 263 -2.52 15.34 -1.80
CA PHE A 263 -1.62 14.29 -1.37
C PHE A 263 -1.66 14.08 0.15
N GLY A 264 -1.41 12.85 0.56
CA GLY A 264 -1.40 12.47 1.96
C GLY A 264 0.01 12.58 2.55
N VAL A 265 0.09 13.10 3.76
CA VAL A 265 1.33 13.26 4.53
C VAL A 265 1.40 12.20 5.62
N GLY A 266 2.58 11.61 5.78
CA GLY A 266 2.87 10.52 6.70
C GLY A 266 3.04 10.96 8.15
N ASN A 267 3.48 10.00 8.95
CA ASN A 267 3.76 10.10 10.37
C ASN A 267 5.01 10.93 10.70
N GLY A 268 5.14 11.27 11.97
CA GLY A 268 6.33 11.95 12.50
C GLY A 268 7.53 11.02 12.72
N SER A 269 8.72 11.60 12.76
CA SER A 269 9.97 10.93 13.11
C SER A 269 10.65 11.68 14.29
N PRO A 270 10.76 11.04 15.47
CA PRO A 270 10.18 9.74 15.88
C PRO A 270 8.64 9.77 15.92
N HIS A 271 7.98 8.59 16.06
CA HIS A 271 6.51 8.53 16.18
C HIS A 271 6.01 9.21 17.45
N ASP A 272 6.68 9.02 18.58
CA ASP A 272 6.31 9.66 19.83
C ASP A 272 6.45 11.20 19.73
N ARG A 273 5.31 11.90 19.84
CA ARG A 273 5.27 13.37 19.79
C ARG A 273 6.13 14.01 20.86
N ASP A 274 6.14 13.46 22.08
CA ASP A 274 6.82 14.11 23.20
C ASP A 274 8.35 14.06 23.05
N LEU A 275 8.89 13.11 22.26
CA LEU A 275 10.30 13.10 21.85
C LEU A 275 10.57 14.10 20.71
N ARG A 276 9.66 14.20 19.77
CA ARG A 276 9.78 15.02 18.56
C ARG A 276 9.50 16.49 18.84
N SER A 277 8.53 16.77 19.73
CA SER A 277 8.00 18.09 20.05
C SER A 277 7.64 18.16 21.54
N PRO A 278 8.63 18.31 22.44
CA PRO A 278 8.46 18.11 23.90
C PRO A 278 7.42 19.01 24.56
N GLU A 279 7.22 20.21 24.05
CA GLU A 279 6.20 21.15 24.54
C GLU A 279 4.83 20.94 23.88
N GLY A 280 4.68 19.85 23.09
CA GLY A 280 3.46 19.54 22.34
C GLY A 280 3.40 20.20 20.97
N GLY A 281 2.18 20.50 20.52
CA GLY A 281 1.88 21.07 19.21
C GLY A 281 1.33 20.06 18.22
N ASP A 282 0.74 20.57 17.15
CA ASP A 282 0.05 19.75 16.13
C ASP A 282 1.01 19.13 15.12
N ASN A 283 2.24 19.67 14.99
CA ASN A 283 3.29 19.24 14.09
C ASN A 283 2.87 19.22 12.62
N LEU A 284 2.37 20.34 12.11
CA LEU A 284 1.96 20.45 10.71
C LEU A 284 3.17 20.33 9.76
N PHE A 285 3.03 19.58 8.62
CA PHE A 285 1.78 18.98 8.11
C PHE A 285 1.74 17.46 8.30
N LEU A 286 2.24 16.92 9.43
CA LEU A 286 2.12 15.49 9.69
C LEU A 286 0.65 15.05 9.66
N SER A 287 0.42 13.81 9.19
CA SER A 287 -0.90 13.16 9.20
C SER A 287 -2.00 14.04 8.60
N SER A 288 -1.69 14.73 7.51
CA SER A 288 -2.55 15.70 6.84
C SER A 288 -2.84 15.33 5.40
N ILE A 289 -3.96 15.75 4.90
CA ILE A 289 -4.23 15.91 3.47
C ILE A 289 -3.82 17.34 3.12
N VAL A 290 -2.96 17.49 2.12
CA VAL A 290 -2.51 18.79 1.63
C VAL A 290 -2.93 18.95 0.19
N ALA A 291 -3.42 20.13 -0.18
CA ALA A 291 -3.73 20.53 -1.54
C ALA A 291 -2.78 21.61 -2.01
N VAL A 292 -2.26 21.42 -3.23
CA VAL A 292 -1.41 22.40 -3.92
C VAL A 292 -1.90 22.59 -5.37
N HIS A 293 -1.61 23.74 -5.95
CA HIS A 293 -1.78 23.94 -7.39
C HIS A 293 -0.79 23.05 -8.15
N ALA A 294 -1.29 22.13 -8.98
CA ALA A 294 -0.45 21.09 -9.58
C ALA A 294 0.70 21.62 -10.44
N LYS A 295 0.47 22.73 -11.17
CA LYS A 295 1.48 23.33 -12.06
C LYS A 295 2.61 24.03 -11.32
N THR A 296 2.32 24.67 -10.17
CA THR A 296 3.25 25.55 -9.47
C THR A 296 3.75 25.01 -8.16
N GLY A 297 3.05 24.04 -7.55
CA GLY A 297 3.30 23.56 -6.21
C GLY A 297 2.83 24.51 -5.10
N GLU A 298 2.20 25.64 -5.46
CA GLU A 298 1.70 26.62 -4.49
C GLU A 298 0.63 26.00 -3.58
N TYR A 299 0.79 26.25 -2.28
CA TYR A 299 -0.14 25.78 -1.24
C TYR A 299 -1.54 26.38 -1.43
N ALA A 300 -2.57 25.52 -1.35
CA ALA A 300 -3.97 25.92 -1.36
C ALA A 300 -4.61 25.75 0.02
N TRP A 301 -4.58 24.56 0.58
CA TRP A 301 -5.16 24.25 1.88
C TRP A 301 -4.60 22.94 2.47
N HIS A 302 -4.87 22.67 3.74
CA HIS A 302 -4.63 21.39 4.38
C HIS A 302 -5.78 21.01 5.32
N TYR A 303 -5.91 19.73 5.59
CA TYR A 303 -6.73 19.17 6.64
C TYR A 303 -5.95 18.11 7.42
N GLN A 304 -5.74 18.33 8.73
CA GLN A 304 -4.99 17.42 9.57
C GLN A 304 -5.91 16.38 10.22
N THR A 305 -5.75 15.10 9.85
CA THR A 305 -6.59 14.00 10.35
C THR A 305 -6.23 13.58 11.77
N THR A 306 -4.96 13.73 12.17
CA THR A 306 -4.45 13.34 13.49
C THR A 306 -3.45 14.38 14.01
N PRO A 307 -3.91 15.47 14.66
CA PRO A 307 -3.04 16.49 15.23
C PRO A 307 -2.09 15.92 16.28
N GLY A 308 -0.79 16.23 16.17
CA GLY A 308 0.23 15.76 17.11
C GLY A 308 0.28 14.23 17.20
N ASP A 309 0.20 13.53 16.06
CA ASP A 309 0.21 12.07 15.98
C ASP A 309 1.37 11.45 16.79
N SER A 310 1.06 10.36 17.51
CA SER A 310 2.04 9.51 18.22
C SER A 310 1.85 8.03 17.92
N TRP A 311 0.88 7.66 17.07
CA TRP A 311 0.44 6.29 16.85
C TRP A 311 0.79 5.74 15.47
N ASP A 312 1.59 6.49 14.69
CA ASP A 312 1.85 6.20 13.28
C ASP A 312 0.58 6.29 12.40
N TYR A 313 -0.35 7.20 12.74
CA TYR A 313 -1.56 7.43 11.96
C TYR A 313 -1.29 8.41 10.83
N THR A 314 -1.06 7.87 9.65
CA THR A 314 -0.78 8.63 8.44
C THR A 314 -2.06 9.04 7.71
N ALA A 315 -2.00 10.06 6.87
CA ALA A 315 -3.06 10.44 5.92
C ALA A 315 -2.69 10.06 4.46
N THR A 316 -1.73 9.16 4.28
CA THR A 316 -1.24 8.71 2.97
C THR A 316 -2.11 7.62 2.33
N GLN A 317 -3.22 7.24 2.95
CA GLN A 317 -4.17 6.26 2.43
C GLN A 317 -4.89 6.81 1.21
N HIS A 318 -5.41 5.88 0.38
CA HIS A 318 -6.07 6.20 -0.87
C HIS A 318 -7.14 7.28 -0.71
N MET A 319 -7.13 8.28 -1.59
CA MET A 319 -8.11 9.36 -1.68
C MET A 319 -8.99 9.16 -2.90
N ILE A 320 -10.27 9.49 -2.77
CA ILE A 320 -11.24 9.42 -3.87
C ILE A 320 -11.91 10.78 -4.01
N LEU A 321 -11.91 11.31 -5.23
CA LEU A 321 -12.69 12.50 -5.56
C LEU A 321 -14.05 12.09 -6.13
N ALA A 322 -15.10 12.74 -5.66
CA ALA A 322 -16.47 12.48 -6.13
C ALA A 322 -17.34 13.73 -6.03
N GLU A 323 -18.54 13.62 -6.55
CA GLU A 323 -19.61 14.59 -6.31
C GLU A 323 -20.73 13.91 -5.53
N LEU A 324 -21.05 14.44 -4.37
CA LEU A 324 -22.10 13.93 -3.50
C LEU A 324 -23.21 14.96 -3.30
N ARG A 325 -24.45 14.48 -3.19
CA ARG A 325 -25.56 15.33 -2.80
C ARG A 325 -25.72 15.34 -1.27
N LEU A 326 -25.17 16.39 -0.64
CA LEU A 326 -25.22 16.60 0.80
C LEU A 326 -26.15 17.78 1.11
N ASP A 327 -27.08 17.61 2.05
CA ASP A 327 -28.06 18.63 2.47
C ASP A 327 -28.79 19.30 1.27
N GLY A 328 -29.15 18.46 0.28
CA GLY A 328 -29.85 18.89 -0.92
C GLY A 328 -29.00 19.62 -1.98
N ARG A 329 -27.70 19.82 -1.72
CA ARG A 329 -26.75 20.51 -2.63
C ARG A 329 -25.71 19.53 -3.18
N GLN A 330 -25.35 19.70 -4.45
CA GLN A 330 -24.21 19.01 -5.04
C GLN A 330 -22.92 19.59 -4.44
N ARG A 331 -22.04 18.70 -3.96
CA ARG A 331 -20.75 19.06 -3.37
C ARG A 331 -19.62 18.29 -4.03
N LYS A 332 -18.58 18.98 -4.42
CA LYS A 332 -17.31 18.38 -4.82
C LYS A 332 -16.57 17.93 -3.56
N VAL A 333 -16.35 16.64 -3.42
CA VAL A 333 -15.79 16.09 -2.19
C VAL A 333 -14.50 15.31 -2.43
N LEU A 334 -13.67 15.28 -1.40
CA LEU A 334 -12.58 14.34 -1.22
C LEU A 334 -12.95 13.39 -0.08
N MET A 335 -12.84 12.08 -0.32
CA MET A 335 -13.14 11.04 0.65
C MET A 335 -11.89 10.25 1.01
N GLN A 336 -11.66 10.01 2.30
CA GLN A 336 -10.53 9.21 2.78
C GLN A 336 -10.89 8.44 4.05
N ALA A 337 -10.37 7.21 4.14
CA ALA A 337 -10.35 6.40 5.37
C ALA A 337 -8.89 6.19 5.82
N PRO A 338 -8.26 7.13 6.55
CA PRO A 338 -6.88 6.99 7.01
C PRO A 338 -6.73 5.95 8.12
N LYS A 339 -5.48 5.66 8.54
CA LYS A 339 -5.14 4.70 9.59
C LYS A 339 -5.90 4.93 10.90
N ASN A 340 -6.24 6.18 11.22
CA ASN A 340 -6.78 6.62 12.51
C ASN A 340 -8.19 6.11 12.84
N GLY A 341 -8.88 5.48 11.88
CA GLY A 341 -10.18 4.82 12.08
C GLY A 341 -11.42 5.65 11.78
N PHE A 342 -11.27 6.89 11.30
CA PHE A 342 -12.37 7.76 10.87
C PHE A 342 -12.44 7.84 9.35
N PHE A 343 -13.66 7.84 8.80
CA PHE A 343 -13.92 8.13 7.40
C PHE A 343 -14.26 9.60 7.25
N TYR A 344 -13.49 10.33 6.46
CA TYR A 344 -13.62 11.77 6.26
C TYR A 344 -14.25 12.08 4.91
N VAL A 345 -15.14 13.07 4.89
CA VAL A 345 -15.64 13.73 3.67
C VAL A 345 -15.30 15.21 3.79
N LEU A 346 -14.43 15.69 2.92
CA LEU A 346 -14.00 17.08 2.86
C LEU A 346 -14.58 17.76 1.62
N ASP A 347 -14.89 19.04 1.72
CA ASP A 347 -15.04 19.91 0.57
C ASP A 347 -13.68 20.04 -0.12
N ARG A 348 -13.54 19.55 -1.36
CA ARG A 348 -12.23 19.45 -2.01
C ARG A 348 -11.69 20.77 -2.55
N GLU A 349 -12.54 21.82 -2.63
CA GLU A 349 -12.11 23.16 -3.02
C GLU A 349 -11.44 23.90 -1.84
N THR A 350 -11.94 23.66 -0.60
CA THR A 350 -11.56 24.47 0.57
C THR A 350 -10.88 23.69 1.69
N GLY A 351 -10.87 22.35 1.63
CA GLY A 351 -10.41 21.47 2.70
C GLY A 351 -11.33 21.40 3.93
N LYS A 352 -12.51 22.05 3.88
CA LYS A 352 -13.44 22.08 5.02
C LYS A 352 -14.04 20.68 5.26
N LEU A 353 -14.03 20.24 6.52
CA LEU A 353 -14.72 19.02 6.94
C LEU A 353 -16.23 19.16 6.74
N LEU A 354 -16.83 18.23 6.00
CA LEU A 354 -18.28 18.13 5.80
C LEU A 354 -18.89 17.08 6.72
N SER A 355 -18.22 15.93 6.87
CA SER A 355 -18.63 14.88 7.80
C SER A 355 -17.47 13.94 8.13
N ALA A 356 -17.55 13.31 9.31
CA ALA A 356 -16.64 12.23 9.71
C ALA A 356 -17.33 11.28 10.70
N ALA A 357 -17.06 9.97 10.58
CA ALA A 357 -17.47 8.97 11.55
C ALA A 357 -16.49 7.79 11.59
N ASN A 358 -16.51 7.04 12.68
CA ASN A 358 -15.68 5.85 12.83
C ASN A 358 -16.13 4.75 11.85
N TYR A 359 -15.21 4.28 10.99
CA TYR A 359 -15.46 3.11 10.16
C TYR A 359 -14.95 1.80 10.80
N VAL A 360 -14.07 1.92 11.81
CA VAL A 360 -13.64 0.85 12.72
C VAL A 360 -13.61 1.35 14.16
N ARG A 361 -13.44 0.45 15.12
CA ARG A 361 -13.29 0.83 16.54
C ARG A 361 -12.05 1.69 16.74
N THR A 362 -12.20 2.73 17.58
CA THR A 362 -11.11 3.60 18.01
C THR A 362 -11.06 3.68 19.53
N SER A 363 -9.85 3.70 20.10
CA SER A 363 -9.63 3.96 21.54
C SER A 363 -8.91 5.29 21.79
N TRP A 364 -8.31 5.89 20.76
CA TRP A 364 -7.52 7.12 20.89
C TRP A 364 -8.37 8.40 20.83
N ALA A 365 -9.48 8.36 20.09
CA ALA A 365 -10.41 9.47 19.97
C ALA A 365 -11.86 8.94 19.96
N SER A 366 -12.78 9.69 20.55
CA SER A 366 -14.18 9.33 20.63
C SER A 366 -14.97 9.67 19.36
N HIS A 367 -14.70 10.83 18.76
CA HIS A 367 -15.32 11.35 17.54
C HIS A 367 -14.49 12.49 16.96
N VAL A 368 -14.89 12.98 15.80
CA VAL A 368 -14.37 14.23 15.22
C VAL A 368 -15.40 15.32 15.47
N ASP A 369 -15.00 16.41 16.15
CA ASP A 369 -15.87 17.58 16.33
C ASP A 369 -16.00 18.33 15.00
N LEU A 370 -17.20 18.37 14.44
CA LEU A 370 -17.47 18.95 13.13
C LEU A 370 -17.30 20.48 13.09
N ALA A 371 -17.38 21.16 14.25
CA ALA A 371 -17.23 22.60 14.30
C ALA A 371 -15.76 23.02 14.19
N SER A 372 -14.87 22.32 14.90
CA SER A 372 -13.43 22.58 14.86
C SER A 372 -12.70 21.76 13.80
N GLY A 373 -13.30 20.68 13.28
CA GLY A 373 -12.67 19.71 12.39
C GLY A 373 -11.66 18.80 13.09
N ARG A 374 -11.59 18.78 14.43
CA ARG A 374 -10.56 18.07 15.19
C ARG A 374 -11.10 16.80 15.86
N PRO A 375 -10.29 15.72 15.89
CA PRO A 375 -10.61 14.55 16.71
C PRO A 375 -10.62 14.94 18.21
N VAL A 376 -11.59 14.42 18.96
CA VAL A 376 -11.66 14.57 20.41
C VAL A 376 -10.95 13.39 21.06
N GLU A 377 -9.71 13.61 21.49
CA GLU A 377 -8.88 12.58 22.11
C GLU A 377 -9.53 12.04 23.41
N VAL A 378 -9.42 10.73 23.61
CA VAL A 378 -9.82 10.11 24.87
C VAL A 378 -8.74 10.38 25.92
N PRO A 379 -9.08 10.80 27.14
CA PRO A 379 -8.12 11.00 28.22
C PRO A 379 -7.26 9.75 28.44
N GLY A 380 -5.93 9.89 28.46
CA GLY A 380 -5.00 8.78 28.60
C GLY A 380 -4.72 7.98 27.32
N ALA A 381 -5.20 8.43 26.16
CA ALA A 381 -4.97 7.74 24.87
C ALA A 381 -3.49 7.77 24.45
N ARG A 382 -2.70 8.75 24.88
CA ARG A 382 -1.25 8.80 24.65
C ARG A 382 -0.59 7.84 25.62
N TYR A 383 0.11 6.86 25.06
CA TYR A 383 0.73 5.79 25.83
C TYR A 383 1.82 6.32 26.78
N PRO A 384 1.93 5.74 27.99
CA PRO A 384 2.93 6.15 28.99
C PRO A 384 4.30 5.49 28.75
N ALA A 385 5.26 5.82 29.62
CA ALA A 385 6.63 5.27 29.60
C ALA A 385 6.82 4.03 30.49
N ASP A 386 5.94 3.82 31.46
CA ASP A 386 6.13 2.86 32.54
C ASP A 386 5.30 1.58 32.40
N GLN A 387 4.29 1.60 31.53
CA GLN A 387 3.43 0.41 31.29
C GLN A 387 2.84 0.44 29.87
N PRO A 388 2.61 -0.76 29.27
CA PRO A 388 1.96 -0.84 27.97
C PRO A 388 0.51 -0.35 28.00
N ALA A 389 0.15 0.54 27.08
CA ALA A 389 -1.22 0.98 26.85
C ALA A 389 -1.81 0.35 25.59
N ALA A 390 -3.03 -0.12 25.68
CA ALA A 390 -3.74 -0.70 24.55
C ALA A 390 -4.28 0.40 23.62
N VAL A 391 -3.89 0.37 22.35
CA VAL A 391 -4.30 1.33 21.32
C VAL A 391 -5.01 0.63 20.18
N THR A 392 -6.16 1.15 19.80
CA THR A 392 -7.00 0.67 18.68
C THR A 392 -7.42 1.85 17.82
N PRO A 393 -7.23 1.79 16.49
CA PRO A 393 -6.45 0.80 15.74
C PRO A 393 -4.99 0.75 16.16
N SER A 394 -4.29 -0.35 15.82
CA SER A 394 -2.82 -0.41 15.96
C SER A 394 -2.12 0.50 14.93
N GLN A 395 -0.79 0.52 14.90
CA GLN A 395 0.01 1.31 13.93
C GLN A 395 -0.27 0.95 12.46
N ILE A 396 -0.75 -0.26 12.18
CA ILE A 396 -1.15 -0.64 10.82
C ILE A 396 -2.47 0.03 10.38
N GLY A 397 -3.22 0.62 11.33
CA GLY A 397 -4.44 1.37 11.08
C GLY A 397 -5.69 0.52 10.89
N GLY A 398 -6.84 1.18 10.83
CA GLY A 398 -8.11 0.59 10.43
C GLY A 398 -8.19 0.31 8.92
N HIS A 399 -7.39 1.00 8.14
CA HIS A 399 -7.13 0.86 6.71
C HIS A 399 -5.70 1.31 6.45
N ASN A 400 -5.06 0.80 5.40
CA ASN A 400 -3.69 1.20 5.04
C ASN A 400 -3.63 1.65 3.56
N TRP A 401 -2.50 1.45 2.88
CA TRP A 401 -2.28 1.91 1.51
C TRP A 401 -3.11 1.19 0.44
N GLN A 402 -3.65 0.01 0.74
CA GLN A 402 -4.45 -0.76 -0.22
C GLN A 402 -5.64 0.08 -0.71
N PRO A 403 -5.79 0.33 -2.03
CA PRO A 403 -6.75 1.33 -2.49
C PRO A 403 -8.21 0.92 -2.27
N MET A 404 -9.03 1.90 -1.88
CA MET A 404 -10.49 1.85 -1.84
C MET A 404 -11.08 1.93 -3.25
N ALA A 405 -12.42 1.79 -3.37
CA ALA A 405 -13.14 2.07 -4.60
C ALA A 405 -14.49 2.73 -4.31
N TRP A 406 -14.90 3.67 -5.16
CA TRP A 406 -16.21 4.33 -5.13
C TRP A 406 -17.07 3.86 -6.28
N ASN A 407 -18.29 3.41 -6.00
CA ASN A 407 -19.24 3.01 -7.04
C ASN A 407 -20.42 4.00 -7.09
N PRO A 408 -20.52 4.81 -8.16
CA PRO A 408 -21.61 5.79 -8.29
C PRO A 408 -22.99 5.16 -8.45
N LEU A 409 -23.07 3.88 -8.88
CA LEU A 409 -24.34 3.17 -9.06
C LEU A 409 -24.93 2.65 -7.75
N THR A 410 -24.09 2.38 -6.75
CA THR A 410 -24.51 1.95 -5.41
C THR A 410 -24.48 3.08 -4.39
N GLY A 411 -23.72 4.13 -4.66
CA GLY A 411 -23.46 5.21 -3.71
C GLY A 411 -22.60 4.77 -2.52
N LEU A 412 -21.77 3.74 -2.67
CA LEU A 412 -20.94 3.16 -1.59
C LEU A 412 -19.45 3.24 -1.90
N VAL A 413 -18.66 3.47 -0.85
CA VAL A 413 -17.21 3.31 -0.85
C VAL A 413 -16.86 1.94 -0.27
N TYR A 414 -16.02 1.18 -0.97
CA TYR A 414 -15.56 -0.13 -0.51
C TYR A 414 -14.14 0.00 0.04
N ILE A 415 -13.97 -0.39 1.31
CA ILE A 415 -12.76 -0.16 2.09
C ILE A 415 -12.18 -1.52 2.50
N PRO A 416 -10.89 -1.82 2.20
CA PRO A 416 -10.19 -2.97 2.77
C PRO A 416 -9.84 -2.67 4.23
N ALA A 417 -10.83 -2.85 5.11
CA ALA A 417 -10.74 -2.48 6.53
C ALA A 417 -10.18 -3.61 7.38
N GLN A 418 -9.62 -3.23 8.53
CA GLN A 418 -9.07 -4.17 9.48
C GLN A 418 -9.20 -3.67 10.92
N GLU A 419 -9.30 -4.61 11.85
CA GLU A 419 -9.35 -4.33 13.29
C GLU A 419 -8.18 -5.04 13.96
N SER A 420 -7.34 -4.27 14.61
CA SER A 420 -6.19 -4.74 15.37
C SER A 420 -5.91 -3.81 16.54
N GLN A 421 -5.31 -4.36 17.58
CA GLN A 421 -4.86 -3.63 18.75
C GLN A 421 -3.36 -3.76 18.90
N ALA A 422 -2.70 -2.69 19.29
CA ALA A 422 -1.31 -2.72 19.73
C ALA A 422 -1.19 -2.34 21.20
N TYR A 423 -0.16 -2.86 21.85
CA TYR A 423 0.29 -2.41 23.16
C TYR A 423 1.52 -1.54 22.96
N MET A 424 1.40 -0.26 23.29
CA MET A 424 2.43 0.75 23.07
C MET A 424 2.97 1.28 24.40
N VAL A 425 4.29 1.46 24.45
CA VAL A 425 4.97 2.09 25.57
C VAL A 425 6.12 2.93 25.02
N LYS A 426 6.41 4.08 25.64
CA LYS A 426 7.51 4.94 25.20
C LYS A 426 8.87 4.26 25.40
N ALA A 427 9.75 4.39 24.42
CA ALA A 427 11.15 3.96 24.58
C ALA A 427 11.88 4.90 25.55
N GLN A 428 12.39 4.37 26.65
CA GLN A 428 13.18 5.12 27.61
C GLN A 428 14.37 4.28 28.13
N PRO A 429 15.61 4.80 28.04
CA PRO A 429 15.99 6.03 27.32
C PRO A 429 15.84 5.88 25.81
N PHE A 430 15.54 6.98 25.09
CA PHE A 430 15.54 7.00 23.64
C PHE A 430 16.88 7.49 23.11
N HIS A 431 17.47 6.74 22.20
CA HIS A 431 18.70 7.08 21.51
C HIS A 431 18.49 6.96 20.01
N ILE A 432 18.99 7.95 19.25
CA ILE A 432 18.99 7.90 17.79
C ILE A 432 20.05 6.91 17.32
N GLU A 433 19.64 5.91 16.56
CA GLU A 433 20.53 4.92 15.95
C GLU A 433 20.47 5.05 14.42
N PRO A 434 21.52 5.54 13.75
CA PRO A 434 21.56 5.60 12.29
C PRO A 434 21.31 4.24 11.63
N GLY A 435 20.49 4.23 10.57
CA GLY A 435 20.14 3.01 9.83
C GLY A 435 19.23 2.02 10.58
N ARG A 436 18.56 2.46 11.65
CA ARG A 436 17.57 1.69 12.41
C ARG A 436 16.26 2.44 12.50
N TRP A 437 15.22 1.74 12.91
CA TRP A 437 13.96 2.37 13.25
C TRP A 437 14.09 3.23 14.50
N ASN A 438 13.81 4.52 14.35
CA ASN A 438 13.84 5.52 15.42
C ASN A 438 12.42 5.96 15.76
N THR A 439 11.56 5.00 16.14
CA THR A 439 10.12 5.24 16.37
C THR A 439 9.83 5.94 17.69
N GLY A 440 10.70 5.80 18.70
CA GLY A 440 10.42 6.27 20.06
C GLY A 440 9.44 5.37 20.82
N ILE A 441 9.11 4.19 20.25
CA ILE A 441 8.26 3.17 20.86
C ILE A 441 9.17 1.98 21.21
N GLN A 442 8.94 1.38 22.36
CA GLN A 442 9.70 0.20 22.79
C GLN A 442 9.38 -0.99 21.91
N ASP A 443 10.40 -1.68 21.45
CA ASP A 443 10.26 -2.91 20.68
C ASP A 443 9.72 -4.05 21.55
N HIS A 444 8.68 -4.72 21.05
CA HIS A 444 8.10 -5.91 21.70
C HIS A 444 8.20 -7.11 20.77
N PRO A 445 9.02 -8.13 21.12
CA PRO A 445 9.08 -9.37 20.36
C PRO A 445 7.73 -10.06 20.27
N LEU A 446 7.38 -10.57 19.09
CA LEU A 446 6.23 -11.47 18.99
C LEU A 446 6.48 -12.78 19.72
N PRO A 447 5.46 -13.39 20.32
CA PRO A 447 5.55 -14.72 20.88
C PRO A 447 5.94 -15.74 19.79
N THR A 448 6.60 -16.81 20.20
CA THR A 448 7.01 -17.89 19.29
C THR A 448 6.23 -19.19 19.54
N ASP A 449 5.47 -19.26 20.64
CA ASP A 449 4.66 -20.43 20.97
C ASP A 449 3.32 -20.44 20.24
N ALA A 450 2.84 -21.62 19.89
CA ALA A 450 1.64 -21.80 19.07
C ALA A 450 0.37 -21.25 19.73
N GLN A 451 0.25 -21.33 21.06
CA GLN A 451 -0.93 -20.88 21.79
C GLN A 451 -1.05 -19.35 21.76
N SER A 452 0.01 -18.64 22.10
CA SER A 452 0.05 -17.16 22.06
C SER A 452 -0.14 -16.62 20.66
N LEU A 453 0.46 -17.24 19.65
CA LEU A 453 0.25 -16.88 18.24
C LEU A 453 -1.20 -17.09 17.79
N ALA A 454 -1.84 -18.21 18.20
CA ALA A 454 -3.23 -18.47 17.89
C ALA A 454 -4.16 -17.42 18.54
N GLN A 455 -3.88 -17.04 19.78
CA GLN A 455 -4.62 -15.99 20.49
C GLN A 455 -4.45 -14.62 19.83
N ALA A 456 -3.22 -14.26 19.43
CA ALA A 456 -2.95 -13.04 18.69
C ALA A 456 -3.70 -12.99 17.35
N ARG A 457 -3.72 -14.10 16.58
CA ARG A 457 -4.49 -14.19 15.33
C ARG A 457 -5.99 -14.01 15.54
N GLN A 458 -6.55 -14.51 16.65
CA GLN A 458 -7.98 -14.36 16.95
C GLN A 458 -8.39 -12.91 17.25
N SER A 459 -7.45 -12.08 17.73
CA SER A 459 -7.69 -10.65 18.00
C SER A 459 -7.63 -9.76 16.76
N MET A 460 -7.18 -10.32 15.63
CA MET A 460 -6.95 -9.60 14.38
C MET A 460 -8.00 -9.98 13.35
N ARG A 461 -8.70 -8.99 12.79
CA ARG A 461 -9.81 -9.22 11.85
C ARG A 461 -9.67 -8.30 10.64
N GLY A 462 -9.76 -8.89 9.44
CA GLY A 462 -9.94 -8.16 8.20
C GLY A 462 -11.36 -8.25 7.70
N HIS A 463 -11.81 -7.26 6.97
CA HIS A 463 -13.10 -7.29 6.30
C HIS A 463 -13.14 -6.33 5.11
N LEU A 464 -13.94 -6.67 4.12
CA LEU A 464 -14.36 -5.72 3.10
C LEU A 464 -15.55 -4.96 3.64
N LEU A 465 -15.41 -3.65 3.81
CA LEU A 465 -16.45 -2.77 4.34
C LEU A 465 -17.05 -1.94 3.21
N ALA A 466 -18.36 -1.96 3.07
CA ALA A 466 -19.10 -0.99 2.26
C ALA A 466 -19.63 0.13 3.14
N TRP A 467 -19.21 1.34 2.86
CA TRP A 467 -19.50 2.55 3.62
C TRP A 467 -20.40 3.50 2.84
N ASP A 468 -21.47 3.96 3.46
CA ASP A 468 -22.31 5.03 2.93
C ASP A 468 -21.71 6.40 3.34
N PRO A 469 -21.07 7.14 2.41
CA PRO A 469 -20.39 8.38 2.74
C PRO A 469 -21.35 9.53 3.04
N ILE A 470 -22.61 9.43 2.63
CA ILE A 470 -23.64 10.44 2.89
C ILE A 470 -24.21 10.26 4.30
N ARG A 471 -24.53 9.01 4.66
CA ARG A 471 -25.10 8.69 5.99
C ARG A 471 -24.05 8.43 7.06
N GLN A 472 -22.77 8.38 6.66
CA GLN A 472 -21.63 8.11 7.53
C GLN A 472 -21.82 6.83 8.36
N ARG A 473 -22.17 5.73 7.67
CA ARG A 473 -22.41 4.43 8.33
C ARG A 473 -22.07 3.27 7.41
N GLU A 474 -21.83 2.13 8.05
CA GLU A 474 -21.72 0.85 7.38
C GLU A 474 -23.03 0.50 6.65
N ALA A 475 -22.92 0.10 5.37
CA ALA A 475 -24.01 -0.54 4.63
C ALA A 475 -23.96 -2.05 4.80
N TRP A 476 -22.77 -2.64 4.65
CA TRP A 476 -22.51 -4.06 4.89
C TRP A 476 -21.02 -4.31 5.10
N ARG A 477 -20.67 -5.45 5.67
CA ARG A 477 -19.30 -5.97 5.71
C ARG A 477 -19.23 -7.44 5.36
N SER A 478 -18.14 -7.85 4.72
CA SER A 478 -17.80 -9.24 4.48
C SER A 478 -16.52 -9.58 5.25
N GLN A 479 -16.67 -10.45 6.25
CA GLN A 479 -15.56 -10.88 7.11
C GLN A 479 -14.53 -11.66 6.29
N GLN A 480 -13.23 -11.40 6.55
CA GLN A 480 -12.12 -12.06 5.91
C GLN A 480 -11.19 -12.72 6.93
N PRO A 481 -10.50 -13.81 6.57
CA PRO A 481 -9.52 -14.41 7.46
C PRO A 481 -8.26 -13.56 7.52
N GLY A 482 -7.91 -13.06 8.69
CA GLY A 482 -6.67 -12.30 8.91
C GLY A 482 -6.75 -10.84 8.45
N LEU A 483 -5.62 -10.19 8.62
CA LEU A 483 -5.39 -8.80 8.25
C LEU A 483 -4.77 -8.70 6.85
N TRP A 484 -4.55 -7.44 6.40
CA TRP A 484 -3.73 -7.09 5.27
C TRP A 484 -4.26 -7.62 3.94
N ASN A 485 -5.58 -7.45 3.74
CA ASN A 485 -6.23 -7.78 2.48
C ASN A 485 -5.98 -6.67 1.45
N GLY A 486 -6.06 -7.03 0.17
CA GLY A 486 -5.67 -6.17 -0.91
C GLY A 486 -6.64 -5.06 -1.28
N GLY A 487 -6.22 -4.24 -2.21
CA GLY A 487 -7.01 -3.15 -2.77
C GLY A 487 -8.26 -3.61 -3.52
N VAL A 488 -9.13 -2.66 -3.80
CA VAL A 488 -10.48 -2.89 -4.32
C VAL A 488 -10.63 -2.33 -5.72
N LEU A 489 -11.42 -3.03 -6.55
CA LEU A 489 -11.98 -2.59 -7.83
C LEU A 489 -13.49 -2.75 -7.76
N THR A 490 -14.25 -1.80 -8.28
CA THR A 490 -15.69 -1.97 -8.50
C THR A 490 -16.07 -1.73 -9.95
N THR A 491 -17.18 -2.36 -10.42
CA THR A 491 -17.57 -2.31 -11.84
C THR A 491 -19.04 -1.97 -12.02
N ALA A 492 -19.40 -1.52 -13.23
CA ALA A 492 -20.80 -1.33 -13.62
C ALA A 492 -21.60 -2.66 -13.68
N GLY A 493 -20.94 -3.82 -13.71
CA GLY A 493 -21.55 -5.14 -13.51
C GLY A 493 -22.02 -5.40 -12.08
N ARG A 494 -21.99 -4.37 -11.21
CA ARG A 494 -22.38 -4.42 -9.78
C ARG A 494 -21.56 -5.43 -8.97
N LEU A 495 -20.28 -5.51 -9.28
CA LEU A 495 -19.30 -6.35 -8.61
C LEU A 495 -18.25 -5.51 -7.88
N VAL A 496 -17.72 -6.09 -6.81
CA VAL A 496 -16.54 -5.62 -6.11
C VAL A 496 -15.51 -6.74 -6.13
N PHE A 497 -14.32 -6.46 -6.67
CA PHE A 497 -13.19 -7.39 -6.65
C PHE A 497 -12.18 -6.94 -5.59
N GLN A 498 -11.71 -7.88 -4.78
CA GLN A 498 -10.69 -7.62 -3.78
C GLN A 498 -9.66 -8.74 -3.72
N GLY A 499 -8.38 -8.34 -3.68
CA GLY A 499 -7.28 -9.26 -3.38
C GLY A 499 -7.30 -9.71 -1.92
N GLN A 500 -6.78 -10.91 -1.66
CA GLN A 500 -6.75 -11.48 -0.31
C GLN A 500 -5.32 -11.63 0.19
N GLY A 501 -5.10 -11.24 1.45
CA GLY A 501 -3.93 -11.65 2.22
C GLY A 501 -4.10 -13.13 2.62
N GLY A 502 -3.30 -14.01 2.04
CA GLY A 502 -3.47 -15.45 2.13
C GLY A 502 -3.75 -16.10 0.78
N GLY A 503 -3.81 -15.29 -0.27
CA GLY A 503 -3.83 -15.70 -1.67
C GLY A 503 -5.22 -15.68 -2.31
N GLY A 504 -5.25 -15.09 -3.49
CA GLY A 504 -6.41 -15.12 -4.36
C GLY A 504 -7.13 -13.80 -4.59
N LEU A 505 -8.07 -13.85 -5.50
CA LEU A 505 -8.97 -12.77 -5.86
C LEU A 505 -10.41 -13.21 -5.59
N HIS A 506 -11.16 -12.38 -4.88
CA HIS A 506 -12.58 -12.62 -4.60
C HIS A 506 -13.46 -11.59 -5.31
N ALA A 507 -14.64 -12.01 -5.76
CA ALA A 507 -15.68 -11.13 -6.26
C ALA A 507 -16.91 -11.16 -5.35
N TYR A 508 -17.43 -9.99 -5.05
CA TYR A 508 -18.59 -9.78 -4.18
C TYR A 508 -19.69 -9.03 -4.93
N ASP A 509 -20.92 -9.30 -4.56
CA ASP A 509 -22.07 -8.46 -4.92
C ASP A 509 -21.92 -7.07 -4.27
N ALA A 510 -21.95 -6.02 -5.07
CA ALA A 510 -21.68 -4.66 -4.62
C ALA A 510 -22.73 -4.11 -3.64
N GLU A 511 -23.97 -4.63 -3.66
CA GLU A 511 -25.08 -4.16 -2.82
C GLU A 511 -25.19 -4.91 -1.50
N SER A 512 -24.83 -6.21 -1.49
CA SER A 512 -25.06 -7.09 -0.32
C SER A 512 -23.78 -7.61 0.35
N GLY A 513 -22.61 -7.49 -0.29
CA GLY A 513 -21.37 -8.06 0.20
C GLY A 513 -21.28 -9.59 0.13
N LYS A 514 -22.25 -10.25 -0.50
CA LYS A 514 -22.22 -11.69 -0.70
C LYS A 514 -21.06 -12.04 -1.65
N ARG A 515 -20.17 -12.95 -1.23
CA ARG A 515 -19.14 -13.47 -2.13
C ARG A 515 -19.77 -14.36 -3.19
N LEU A 516 -19.54 -14.01 -4.47
CA LEU A 516 -20.08 -14.69 -5.64
C LEU A 516 -19.07 -15.60 -6.34
N TRP A 517 -17.77 -15.27 -6.22
CA TRP A 517 -16.69 -15.99 -6.88
C TRP A 517 -15.36 -15.82 -6.15
N GLN A 518 -14.47 -16.78 -6.35
CA GLN A 518 -13.09 -16.73 -5.87
C GLN A 518 -12.15 -17.53 -6.78
N SER A 519 -10.90 -17.09 -6.87
CA SER A 519 -9.80 -17.81 -7.51
C SER A 519 -8.58 -17.72 -6.63
N ASP A 520 -7.93 -18.84 -6.35
CA ASP A 520 -6.66 -18.87 -5.61
C ASP A 520 -5.50 -18.55 -6.55
N THR A 521 -4.50 -17.82 -6.08
CA THR A 521 -3.24 -17.54 -6.78
C THR A 521 -2.04 -18.12 -6.05
N TRP A 522 -2.25 -18.72 -4.89
CA TRP A 522 -1.25 -19.15 -3.92
C TRP A 522 -0.40 -18.00 -3.33
N LEU A 523 -0.57 -16.78 -3.82
CA LEU A 523 0.16 -15.58 -3.48
C LEU A 523 -0.81 -14.47 -3.06
N ASP A 524 -0.38 -13.61 -2.17
CA ASP A 524 -1.18 -12.45 -1.75
C ASP A 524 -1.37 -11.48 -2.92
N ILE A 525 -2.59 -11.02 -3.10
CA ILE A 525 -2.92 -9.90 -3.96
C ILE A 525 -3.16 -8.69 -3.07
N LEU A 526 -2.17 -7.81 -2.94
CA LEU A 526 -2.22 -6.64 -2.07
C LEU A 526 -2.47 -5.34 -2.84
N GLY A 527 -1.97 -5.23 -4.07
CA GLY A 527 -2.29 -4.12 -4.98
C GLY A 527 -3.75 -4.11 -5.41
N GLY A 528 -4.17 -3.04 -6.05
CA GLY A 528 -5.54 -2.93 -6.56
C GLY A 528 -5.72 -3.72 -7.88
N PRO A 529 -6.75 -4.57 -8.00
CA PRO A 529 -7.13 -5.16 -9.27
C PRO A 529 -7.58 -4.09 -10.27
N ILE A 530 -7.46 -4.38 -11.56
CA ILE A 530 -7.97 -3.53 -12.64
C ILE A 530 -8.93 -4.30 -13.54
N SER A 531 -9.74 -3.58 -14.31
CA SER A 531 -10.60 -4.15 -15.34
C SER A 531 -10.42 -3.41 -16.66
N TYR A 532 -10.15 -4.15 -17.72
CA TYR A 532 -10.01 -3.59 -19.06
C TYR A 532 -10.81 -4.43 -20.09
N ARG A 533 -11.04 -3.86 -21.26
CA ARG A 533 -11.62 -4.57 -22.40
C ARG A 533 -10.70 -4.46 -23.59
N LEU A 534 -10.42 -5.59 -24.19
CA LEU A 534 -9.60 -5.72 -25.39
C LEU A 534 -10.20 -6.77 -26.32
N ASP A 535 -10.28 -6.47 -27.62
CA ASP A 535 -10.89 -7.33 -28.64
C ASP A 535 -12.33 -7.76 -28.28
N GLY A 536 -13.09 -6.86 -27.62
CA GLY A 536 -14.48 -7.12 -27.22
C GLY A 536 -14.66 -7.97 -25.96
N GLU A 537 -13.59 -8.48 -25.35
CA GLU A 537 -13.62 -9.27 -24.10
C GLU A 537 -13.20 -8.43 -22.89
N GLN A 538 -13.92 -8.58 -21.78
CA GLN A 538 -13.56 -7.95 -20.51
C GLN A 538 -12.61 -8.85 -19.71
N TYR A 539 -11.57 -8.26 -19.18
CA TYR A 539 -10.57 -8.88 -18.33
C TYR A 539 -10.53 -8.24 -16.95
N ILE A 540 -10.15 -9.04 -15.95
CA ILE A 540 -9.76 -8.59 -14.61
C ILE A 540 -8.30 -8.98 -14.45
N ALA A 541 -7.44 -8.03 -14.04
CA ALA A 541 -6.02 -8.28 -13.83
C ALA A 541 -5.58 -7.85 -12.42
N ALA A 542 -4.66 -8.60 -11.83
CA ALA A 542 -4.04 -8.27 -10.56
C ALA A 542 -2.59 -8.75 -10.50
N ALA A 543 -1.75 -8.02 -9.77
CA ALA A 543 -0.41 -8.47 -9.43
C ALA A 543 -0.43 -9.16 -8.05
N ALA A 544 0.31 -10.25 -7.90
CA ALA A 544 0.37 -11.05 -6.68
C ALA A 544 1.81 -11.38 -6.29
N GLY A 545 2.09 -11.46 -4.99
CA GLY A 545 3.40 -11.88 -4.48
C GLY A 545 3.47 -11.75 -2.96
N PHE A 546 4.36 -12.50 -2.34
CA PHE A 546 4.65 -12.36 -0.91
C PHE A 546 5.62 -11.21 -0.67
N GLY A 547 5.42 -10.48 0.44
CA GLY A 547 6.29 -9.43 0.92
C GLY A 547 5.54 -8.10 1.10
N SER A 548 5.69 -7.57 2.28
CA SER A 548 5.16 -6.27 2.72
C SER A 548 5.64 -6.01 4.13
N SER A 549 5.32 -4.83 4.68
CA SER A 549 5.56 -4.55 6.10
C SER A 549 5.01 -5.64 7.03
N MET A 550 3.81 -6.16 6.77
CA MET A 550 3.22 -7.24 7.59
C MET A 550 3.97 -8.57 7.46
N HIS A 551 4.53 -8.89 6.31
CA HIS A 551 5.37 -10.07 6.14
C HIS A 551 6.71 -9.94 6.87
N LEU A 552 7.18 -8.72 7.11
CA LEU A 552 8.38 -8.44 7.88
C LEU A 552 8.10 -8.37 9.39
N SER A 553 7.08 -7.62 9.81
CA SER A 553 6.81 -7.34 11.21
C SER A 553 5.91 -8.37 11.91
N ALA A 554 5.08 -9.11 11.17
CA ALA A 554 4.06 -10.01 11.73
C ALA A 554 3.83 -11.29 10.91
N SER A 555 4.82 -11.75 10.16
CA SER A 555 4.71 -12.94 9.28
C SER A 555 4.15 -14.17 10.01
N ALA A 556 4.53 -14.39 11.26
CA ALA A 556 4.03 -15.49 12.09
C ALA A 556 2.50 -15.42 12.32
N LEU A 557 1.88 -14.27 12.13
CA LEU A 557 0.44 -14.05 12.31
C LEU A 557 -0.37 -14.16 11.02
N LEU A 558 0.30 -14.19 9.85
CA LEU A 558 -0.38 -14.25 8.56
C LEU A 558 -0.96 -15.65 8.27
N PRO A 559 -2.06 -15.74 7.47
CA PRO A 559 -2.77 -16.99 7.23
C PRO A 559 -1.94 -18.06 6.52
N ARG A 560 -1.09 -17.63 5.58
CA ARG A 560 -0.23 -18.53 4.80
C ARG A 560 1.24 -18.23 5.02
N GLN A 561 2.01 -19.27 5.23
CA GLN A 561 3.46 -19.22 5.39
C GLN A 561 4.07 -20.37 4.57
N GLY A 562 5.30 -20.17 4.12
CA GLY A 562 6.08 -21.30 3.66
C GLY A 562 5.91 -21.77 2.22
N LEU A 563 5.30 -20.98 1.35
CA LEU A 563 5.30 -21.27 -0.09
C LEU A 563 6.51 -20.62 -0.77
N ALA A 564 7.20 -21.37 -1.60
CA ALA A 564 8.28 -20.87 -2.46
C ALA A 564 7.70 -20.59 -3.85
N ALA A 565 7.33 -19.34 -4.11
CA ALA A 565 6.86 -18.93 -5.43
C ALA A 565 7.22 -17.48 -5.70
N ASN A 566 7.66 -17.20 -6.92
CA ASN A 566 7.85 -15.82 -7.39
C ASN A 566 6.49 -15.17 -7.60
N GLY A 567 6.42 -13.86 -7.35
CA GLY A 567 5.27 -13.05 -7.70
C GLY A 567 4.99 -13.03 -9.20
N GLY A 568 3.91 -12.37 -9.60
CA GLY A 568 3.55 -12.28 -11.01
C GLY A 568 2.25 -11.53 -11.25
N VAL A 569 1.81 -11.55 -12.49
CA VAL A 569 0.53 -11.00 -12.94
C VAL A 569 -0.41 -12.16 -13.27
N PHE A 570 -1.67 -12.01 -12.87
CA PHE A 570 -2.74 -12.98 -13.10
C PHE A 570 -3.91 -12.24 -13.74
N VAL A 571 -4.46 -12.83 -14.81
CA VAL A 571 -5.54 -12.23 -15.57
C VAL A 571 -6.66 -13.23 -15.77
N TRP A 572 -7.88 -12.80 -15.51
CA TRP A 572 -9.10 -13.61 -15.62
C TRP A 572 -10.04 -13.02 -16.66
N LYS A 573 -10.77 -13.89 -17.33
CA LYS A 573 -11.89 -13.57 -18.22
C LYS A 573 -12.99 -14.61 -18.11
N LEU A 574 -14.16 -14.34 -18.69
CA LEU A 574 -15.20 -15.36 -18.78
C LEU A 574 -14.68 -16.59 -19.53
N ASP A 575 -14.96 -17.77 -18.99
CA ASP A 575 -14.58 -19.06 -19.53
C ASP A 575 -13.06 -19.25 -19.76
N GLY A 576 -12.21 -18.52 -19.03
CA GLY A 576 -10.77 -18.70 -19.02
C GLY A 576 -10.39 -20.12 -18.57
N LYS A 577 -9.37 -20.73 -19.20
CA LYS A 577 -9.02 -22.17 -19.02
C LYS A 577 -7.56 -22.39 -18.60
N ALA A 578 -6.78 -21.33 -18.43
CA ALA A 578 -5.40 -21.49 -17.96
C ALA A 578 -5.37 -22.07 -16.55
N GLN A 579 -4.35 -22.85 -16.25
CA GLN A 579 -4.18 -23.49 -14.94
C GLN A 579 -3.02 -22.86 -14.20
N LEU A 580 -3.16 -22.78 -12.87
CA LEU A 580 -2.06 -22.41 -12.00
C LEU A 580 -1.19 -23.65 -11.74
N PRO A 581 0.14 -23.54 -11.90
CA PRO A 581 1.03 -24.59 -11.41
C PRO A 581 0.93 -24.66 -9.89
N GLU A 582 0.96 -25.87 -9.33
CA GLU A 582 0.99 -26.03 -7.88
C GLU A 582 2.23 -25.38 -7.26
N PRO A 583 2.09 -24.72 -6.11
CA PRO A 583 3.21 -24.08 -5.44
C PRO A 583 4.18 -25.16 -4.92
N GLN A 584 5.46 -24.86 -5.00
CA GLN A 584 6.46 -25.72 -4.39
C GLN A 584 6.44 -25.57 -2.87
N ALA A 585 6.36 -26.70 -2.16
CA ALA A 585 6.56 -26.72 -0.72
C ALA A 585 8.01 -26.31 -0.38
N ARG A 586 8.20 -25.59 0.72
CA ARG A 586 9.56 -25.35 1.22
C ARG A 586 10.24 -26.66 1.61
N PRO A 587 11.56 -26.74 1.47
CA PRO A 587 12.32 -27.85 2.04
C PRO A 587 12.06 -27.94 3.57
N PRO A 588 12.08 -29.15 4.14
CA PRO A 588 11.95 -29.32 5.58
C PRO A 588 13.05 -28.60 6.33
N MET A 589 12.79 -28.22 7.57
CA MET A 589 13.82 -27.62 8.42
C MET A 589 14.97 -28.61 8.64
N PRO A 590 16.23 -28.14 8.59
CA PRO A 590 17.36 -28.99 8.92
C PRO A 590 17.30 -29.45 10.41
N PRO A 591 17.94 -30.53 10.77
CA PRO A 591 18.05 -30.92 12.17
C PRO A 591 18.59 -29.75 13.01
N LEU A 592 17.98 -29.49 14.15
CA LEU A 592 18.39 -28.38 15.01
C LEU A 592 19.49 -28.83 16.00
N PRO A 593 20.42 -27.92 16.37
CA PRO A 593 21.45 -28.23 17.40
C PRO A 593 20.79 -28.68 18.71
N ALA A 594 21.47 -29.60 19.43
CA ALA A 594 21.02 -30.04 20.74
C ALA A 594 21.20 -28.93 21.81
N GLY A 595 20.53 -29.09 22.97
CA GLY A 595 20.64 -28.16 24.10
C GLY A 595 19.57 -27.04 24.05
N THR A 596 19.29 -26.44 25.21
CA THR A 596 18.40 -25.31 25.41
C THR A 596 19.19 -24.20 26.09
N ALA A 597 19.00 -22.96 25.63
CA ALA A 597 19.54 -21.79 26.34
C ALA A 597 18.67 -21.47 27.56
N ASP A 598 19.23 -20.78 28.54
CA ASP A 598 18.47 -20.29 29.69
C ASP A 598 17.49 -19.16 29.29
N PRO A 599 16.45 -18.91 30.12
CA PRO A 599 15.44 -17.92 29.80
C PRO A 599 15.96 -16.50 29.59
N ALA A 600 17.01 -16.07 30.30
CA ALA A 600 17.57 -14.73 30.17
C ALA A 600 18.26 -14.54 28.81
N THR A 601 19.06 -15.55 28.39
CA THR A 601 19.69 -15.59 27.07
C THR A 601 18.61 -15.56 25.94
N LEU A 602 17.53 -16.33 26.09
CA LEU A 602 16.44 -16.32 25.10
C LEU A 602 15.74 -14.98 25.03
N GLN A 603 15.47 -14.32 26.16
CA GLN A 603 14.85 -13.00 26.22
C GLN A 603 15.76 -11.93 25.57
N GLN A 604 17.05 -11.94 25.93
CA GLN A 604 18.03 -11.06 25.29
C GLN A 604 18.08 -11.28 23.76
N GLY A 605 18.16 -12.54 23.34
CA GLY A 605 18.16 -12.92 21.93
C GLY A 605 16.91 -12.45 21.19
N ALA A 606 15.74 -12.54 21.80
CA ALA A 606 14.49 -12.05 21.24
C ALA A 606 14.48 -10.53 21.03
N GLN A 607 14.97 -9.76 22.01
CA GLN A 607 15.09 -8.30 21.92
C GLN A 607 16.06 -7.88 20.83
N LEU A 608 17.26 -8.45 20.83
CA LEU A 608 18.29 -8.18 19.83
C LEU A 608 17.84 -8.58 18.42
N TYR A 609 17.18 -9.73 18.29
CA TYR A 609 16.60 -10.17 17.02
C TYR A 609 15.57 -9.16 16.50
N THR A 610 14.65 -8.72 17.35
CA THR A 610 13.61 -7.74 16.99
C THR A 610 14.25 -6.42 16.54
N ARG A 611 15.30 -5.97 17.22
CA ARG A 611 15.99 -4.71 16.91
C ARG A 611 16.80 -4.76 15.62
N TYR A 612 17.53 -5.85 15.36
CA TYR A 612 18.54 -5.90 14.29
C TYR A 612 18.19 -6.82 13.11
N CYS A 613 17.32 -7.81 13.29
CA CYS A 613 17.10 -8.87 12.31
C CYS A 613 15.68 -8.88 11.73
N MET A 614 14.67 -8.51 12.54
CA MET A 614 13.25 -8.65 12.23
C MET A 614 12.85 -7.95 10.92
N VAL A 615 13.35 -6.73 10.70
CA VAL A 615 13.01 -5.91 9.53
C VAL A 615 13.35 -6.59 8.18
N CYS A 616 14.29 -7.55 8.21
CA CYS A 616 14.65 -8.31 7.01
C CYS A 616 14.25 -9.80 7.10
N HIS A 617 14.23 -10.40 8.32
CA HIS A 617 14.03 -11.84 8.50
C HIS A 617 12.68 -12.20 9.13
N GLY A 618 11.78 -11.23 9.29
CA GLY A 618 10.42 -11.41 9.81
C GLY A 618 10.37 -11.63 11.31
N ALA A 619 9.22 -11.31 11.90
CA ALA A 619 8.99 -11.51 13.32
C ALA A 619 9.01 -13.00 13.69
N ALA A 620 9.49 -13.31 14.87
CA ALA A 620 9.68 -14.69 15.36
C ALA A 620 10.59 -15.56 14.46
N ALA A 621 11.45 -14.94 13.67
CA ALA A 621 12.32 -15.57 12.66
C ALA A 621 11.55 -16.28 11.52
N VAL A 622 10.28 -15.96 11.35
CA VAL A 622 9.41 -16.49 10.28
C VAL A 622 9.46 -15.55 9.09
N ALA A 623 10.01 -15.99 7.98
CA ALA A 623 10.05 -15.21 6.75
C ALA A 623 9.57 -16.02 5.53
N GLY A 624 9.30 -15.31 4.44
CA GLY A 624 8.81 -15.89 3.18
C GLY A 624 9.40 -15.22 1.95
N ALA A 625 9.21 -15.85 0.79
CA ALA A 625 9.39 -15.29 -0.54
C ALA A 625 10.65 -14.44 -0.76
N GLY A 626 11.81 -15.05 -0.78
CA GLY A 626 13.08 -14.37 -1.13
C GLY A 626 13.82 -13.75 0.06
N ILE A 627 13.21 -13.68 1.25
CA ILE A 627 13.90 -13.41 2.50
C ILE A 627 14.16 -14.74 3.21
N PRO A 628 15.40 -15.05 3.60
CA PRO A 628 15.69 -16.29 4.27
C PRO A 628 14.95 -16.39 5.61
N ASP A 629 14.15 -17.42 5.75
CA ASP A 629 13.60 -17.84 7.02
C ASP A 629 14.75 -18.45 7.83
N LEU A 630 15.19 -17.73 8.86
CA LEU A 630 16.40 -18.12 9.60
C LEU A 630 16.25 -19.45 10.33
N ARG A 631 15.02 -19.92 10.61
CA ARG A 631 14.74 -21.23 11.21
C ARG A 631 15.20 -22.39 10.30
N HIS A 632 15.29 -22.15 8.99
CA HIS A 632 15.78 -23.10 7.98
C HIS A 632 17.27 -22.92 7.65
N SER A 633 17.97 -22.01 8.33
CA SER A 633 19.36 -21.68 8.02
C SER A 633 20.34 -22.78 8.45
N ALA A 634 21.17 -23.23 7.53
CA ALA A 634 22.26 -24.12 7.83
C ALA A 634 23.33 -23.52 8.80
N TYR A 635 23.42 -22.19 8.87
CA TYR A 635 24.32 -21.49 9.80
C TYR A 635 23.94 -21.72 11.26
N LEU A 636 22.73 -22.17 11.59
CA LEU A 636 22.35 -22.51 12.97
C LEU A 636 23.16 -23.65 13.57
N GLN A 637 23.85 -24.46 12.75
CA GLN A 637 24.57 -25.65 13.21
C GLN A 637 25.73 -25.33 14.13
N SER A 638 26.39 -24.18 14.00
CA SER A 638 27.45 -23.77 14.91
C SER A 638 27.44 -22.26 15.18
N ALA A 639 27.90 -21.86 16.35
CA ALA A 639 28.08 -20.47 16.74
C ALA A 639 29.04 -19.74 15.78
N GLU A 640 30.13 -20.41 15.38
CA GLU A 640 31.11 -19.88 14.45
C GLU A 640 30.47 -19.57 13.07
N ALA A 641 29.71 -20.53 12.51
CA ALA A 641 29.05 -20.33 11.23
C ALA A 641 28.04 -19.21 11.30
N PHE A 642 27.22 -19.15 12.37
CA PHE A 642 26.14 -18.15 12.49
C PHE A 642 26.66 -16.72 12.68
N ARG A 643 27.81 -16.51 13.33
CA ARG A 643 28.38 -15.17 13.53
C ARG A 643 28.96 -14.53 12.27
N ARG A 644 29.39 -15.33 11.28
CA ARG A 644 30.06 -14.82 10.08
C ARG A 644 29.18 -13.87 9.24
N PRO A 645 27.90 -14.15 8.92
CA PRO A 645 27.06 -13.19 8.24
C PRO A 645 26.91 -11.86 8.99
N PRO A 646 26.53 -11.81 10.28
CA PRO A 646 26.27 -10.54 10.96
C PRO A 646 27.52 -9.80 11.44
N LEU A 647 28.67 -10.46 11.70
CA LEU A 647 29.87 -9.79 12.20
C LEU A 647 30.98 -9.64 11.16
N GLU A 648 31.10 -10.57 10.23
CA GLU A 648 32.17 -10.56 9.23
C GLU A 648 31.70 -10.12 7.85
N GLY A 649 30.42 -9.77 7.71
CA GLY A 649 29.84 -9.27 6.43
C GLY A 649 29.78 -10.31 5.32
N LEU A 650 29.82 -11.61 5.62
CA LEU A 650 29.89 -12.71 4.64
C LEU A 650 28.81 -12.61 3.53
N LEU A 651 27.67 -11.98 3.80
CA LEU A 651 26.55 -11.88 2.88
C LEU A 651 26.22 -10.45 2.42
N GLU A 652 27.14 -9.50 2.59
CA GLU A 652 26.93 -8.08 2.19
C GLU A 652 26.59 -7.94 0.71
N ALA A 653 27.27 -8.68 -0.15
CA ALA A 653 26.97 -8.71 -1.58
C ALA A 653 25.55 -9.21 -1.92
N ARG A 654 24.88 -9.88 -0.96
CA ARG A 654 23.48 -10.33 -1.07
C ARG A 654 22.51 -9.43 -0.32
N GLY A 655 22.97 -8.27 0.17
CA GLY A 655 22.14 -7.27 0.87
C GLY A 655 21.97 -7.49 2.36
N MET A 656 22.70 -8.42 3.00
CA MET A 656 22.74 -8.55 4.46
C MET A 656 23.97 -7.79 5.01
N PRO A 657 23.79 -6.65 5.72
CA PRO A 657 24.92 -5.86 6.20
C PRO A 657 25.63 -6.53 7.37
N SER A 658 26.86 -6.09 7.63
CA SER A 658 27.53 -6.33 8.91
C SER A 658 26.88 -5.49 10.02
N PHE A 659 26.87 -6.05 11.22
CA PHE A 659 26.42 -5.41 12.47
C PHE A 659 27.54 -5.36 13.53
N ALA A 660 28.80 -5.50 13.11
CA ALA A 660 29.94 -5.53 14.00
C ALA A 660 30.09 -4.27 14.88
N ASP A 661 29.58 -3.12 14.39
CA ASP A 661 29.56 -1.87 15.16
C ASP A 661 28.52 -1.85 16.29
N SER A 662 27.55 -2.79 16.27
CA SER A 662 26.39 -2.80 17.18
C SER A 662 26.25 -4.10 17.98
N LEU A 663 26.81 -5.20 17.49
CA LEU A 663 26.66 -6.51 18.07
C LEU A 663 28.04 -7.15 18.31
N ASP A 664 28.21 -7.76 19.47
CA ASP A 664 29.35 -8.62 19.79
C ASP A 664 29.02 -10.12 19.61
N GLN A 665 29.97 -10.98 19.84
CA GLN A 665 29.81 -12.44 19.70
C GLN A 665 28.77 -13.02 20.67
N ALA A 666 28.66 -12.49 21.89
CA ALA A 666 27.69 -12.95 22.89
C ALA A 666 26.25 -12.55 22.49
N ALA A 667 26.08 -11.34 21.99
CA ALA A 667 24.80 -10.86 21.44
C ALA A 667 24.33 -11.73 20.26
N VAL A 668 25.22 -12.03 19.31
CA VAL A 668 24.91 -12.87 18.16
C VAL A 668 24.58 -14.31 18.57
N GLU A 669 25.26 -14.86 19.60
CA GLU A 669 24.91 -16.19 20.12
C GLU A 669 23.54 -16.19 20.81
N SER A 670 23.19 -15.14 21.54
CA SER A 670 21.83 -14.99 22.10
C SER A 670 20.76 -14.93 21.00
N ILE A 671 21.01 -14.22 19.88
CA ILE A 671 20.16 -14.23 18.71
C ILE A 671 20.03 -15.64 18.11
N ARG A 672 21.14 -16.37 17.94
CA ARG A 672 21.14 -17.76 17.44
C ARG A 672 20.29 -18.67 18.33
N ALA A 673 20.45 -18.58 19.64
CA ALA A 673 19.69 -19.35 20.61
C ALA A 673 18.17 -19.07 20.47
N TYR A 674 17.77 -17.80 20.32
CA TYR A 674 16.40 -17.42 20.09
C TYR A 674 15.85 -18.01 18.77
N VAL A 675 16.60 -17.94 17.67
CA VAL A 675 16.17 -18.49 16.37
C VAL A 675 15.99 -20.01 16.46
N ILE A 676 16.91 -20.73 17.13
CA ILE A 676 16.80 -22.19 17.38
C ILE A 676 15.53 -22.49 18.19
N GLN A 677 15.24 -21.70 19.24
CA GLN A 677 14.03 -21.89 20.06
C GLN A 677 12.76 -21.64 19.25
N SER A 678 12.75 -20.59 18.42
CA SER A 678 11.64 -20.31 17.51
C SER A 678 11.40 -21.47 16.52
N ALA A 679 12.47 -22.05 15.96
CA ALA A 679 12.38 -23.20 15.09
C ALA A 679 11.77 -24.44 15.80
N ARG A 680 12.17 -24.69 17.04
CA ARG A 680 11.62 -25.80 17.86
C ARG A 680 10.15 -25.64 18.18
N ASN A 681 9.74 -24.41 18.50
CA ASN A 681 8.33 -24.09 18.80
C ASN A 681 7.43 -24.28 17.59
N THR A 682 7.96 -24.13 16.40
CA THR A 682 7.22 -24.32 15.13
C THR A 682 7.16 -25.79 14.69
N ALA A 683 8.15 -26.59 15.07
CA ALA A 683 8.17 -28.03 14.72
C ALA A 683 7.25 -28.90 15.60
N ARG A 684 6.69 -28.33 16.66
CA ARG A 684 5.67 -28.96 17.54
C ARG A 684 4.26 -28.58 17.09
#